data_8adfe8a0bb52992d63e661ec85b54c55
#
_entry.id   8adfe8a0bb52992d63e661ec85b54c55
#
_cell.length_a   1.000
_cell.length_b   1.000
_cell.length_c   1.000
_cell.angle_alpha   90.00
_cell.angle_beta   90.00
_cell.angle_gamma   90.00
#
_symmetry.space_group_name_H-M   'P 1'
#
loop_
_entity.id
_entity.type
_entity.pdbx_description
1 polymer ?
#
loop_
_entity_poly.entity_id
_entity_poly.type
_entity_poly.pdbx_seq_one_letter_code
_entity_poly.pdbx_strand_id
1 'polypeptide(L)'
;MKQLYSKHFGRAVVYTLLALLLCVAGVGKAAAKNNYYDPKVNLNPVSYTKNGTEVTLQLYMWYYSSHGGYIDRTANFKGDVNLYIDDKQVVNLKEMWNNISGVTNIKTFRNDQNTYRGKPVGNTSDIIVDNKNVGTAEFCNLKVEEKNPNALSLLNAYVCVIDLKLSFNSSFPYYGHKLTVKGKWYNKENYSSQEQEEDWTLDNTISGYVRPANLKVLPYGNYMELSWEKQGYNKSASDDGEWFVYKRENGERKNLGSTNNNTLRIAKSEHTCLSNYDVTFKSRGFYTNDTICGLTASYIATGHKLNADDVCQYCNHSFFRYTTSDGKIVDNIRYKEQFGANIVAHSVVDGKCVIEFDGPITKIPNQAFYNCKNLTGDLVIPNSVKEIGELAFWNCTGLNGTLTLSNKLEKILGDAFNNSGFKGTLKLPNSLTNIGSSAFQDCKYFTSLELSNTLSVIPGFAFKGCVGLSGSLVIPNSVTEIGDQAFYGCTGFNGSLTLSSKLGKIGQYAFDNCTGFTGSLKLPSSLTDIGIAAFMNCKYFTSLELSNTLSVIPRAAFKGCEGLSGSLVIPNSVTEIGDQAFQNCTGFNGTLTLSNKLETIGEFAFDGCSGFRGSLTLPNSVTTIGKTAFDNCYSFTKLELPNTLSVIPNQAFKDCRSLSGELVIPASVTEIGNNAFYGCQNLSAETGQVTLPKSLKKIGYNVFLNANNIKTVNFLSLPEGISLDYKKKAVSLSDDSYISDQASGTVNEISYTRKMSNDWGTLVLPYSLTLTGEESYRLYTIDKIDGEELVLSRLEGTVAAGTPCLVKRNGTEVKLTFGTNDAELNMAISDQNVGGMTFHGTYTTEEVKSGYVISKDCFWNVADLKSSTVVKGVKVSPFRAWLDGNATNGPARLAMRIDGSTTGINTPDALDVLNDAEAEYYDLSGKRLHEPQKGVNIVRMKSGKTKKIIIK
;
A
#
# COMPACT_ATOMS: atom_id res chain seq x y z
N MET A 1 -14.32 32.66 32.12
CA MET A 1 -14.40 32.68 30.62
C MET A 1 -15.34 33.75 30.02
N LYS A 2 -15.99 34.60 30.77
CA LYS A 2 -16.83 35.72 30.28
C LYS A 2 -16.14 37.10 30.30
N GLN A 3 -14.92 37.21 30.84
CA GLN A 3 -14.22 38.51 30.95
C GLN A 3 -13.02 38.66 29.97
N LEU A 4 -12.64 37.64 29.23
CA LEU A 4 -11.53 37.69 28.27
C LEU A 4 -11.97 37.96 26.82
N TYR A 5 -13.28 37.82 26.51
CA TYR A 5 -13.82 38.09 25.18
C TYR A 5 -14.16 39.54 24.89
N SER A 6 -14.29 40.42 25.91
CA SER A 6 -14.75 41.79 25.72
C SER A 6 -13.64 42.78 25.35
N LYS A 7 -12.36 42.48 25.52
CA LYS A 7 -11.24 43.38 25.24
C LYS A 7 -10.66 43.27 23.82
N HIS A 8 -10.88 42.14 23.13
CA HIS A 8 -10.34 41.99 21.76
C HIS A 8 -11.39 42.34 20.68
N PHE A 9 -12.69 42.15 20.96
CA PHE A 9 -13.75 42.50 20.06
C PHE A 9 -13.95 44.03 19.95
N GLY A 10 -13.76 44.77 21.06
CA GLY A 10 -13.87 46.21 21.06
C GLY A 10 -12.78 46.95 20.27
N ARG A 11 -11.60 46.37 20.12
CA ARG A 11 -10.52 47.01 19.32
C ARG A 11 -10.70 46.81 17.81
N ALA A 12 -11.17 45.64 17.38
CA ALA A 12 -11.45 45.40 15.97
C ALA A 12 -12.57 46.28 15.45
N VAL A 13 -13.64 46.47 16.24
CA VAL A 13 -14.79 47.32 15.87
C VAL A 13 -14.40 48.80 15.83
N VAL A 14 -13.54 49.28 16.72
CA VAL A 14 -13.05 50.66 16.72
C VAL A 14 -12.15 50.94 15.53
N TYR A 15 -11.32 49.99 15.10
CA TYR A 15 -10.52 50.18 13.88
C TYR A 15 -11.34 50.10 12.59
N THR A 16 -12.40 49.34 12.57
CA THR A 16 -13.35 49.28 11.43
C THR A 16 -14.18 50.55 11.35
N LEU A 17 -14.60 51.12 12.49
CA LEU A 17 -15.32 52.38 12.55
C LEU A 17 -14.43 53.59 12.22
N LEU A 18 -13.15 53.61 12.61
CA LEU A 18 -12.22 54.66 12.19
C LEU A 18 -11.87 54.61 10.70
N ALA A 19 -11.79 53.42 10.12
CA ALA A 19 -11.63 53.25 8.68
C ALA A 19 -12.85 53.71 7.88
N LEU A 20 -14.07 53.54 8.43
CA LEU A 20 -15.32 54.01 7.85
C LEU A 20 -15.49 55.53 7.92
N LEU A 21 -14.95 56.18 8.93
CA LEU A 21 -15.06 57.68 9.08
C LEU A 21 -14.09 58.46 8.18
N LEU A 22 -12.99 57.85 7.75
CA LEU A 22 -11.96 58.49 6.91
C LEU A 22 -12.20 58.33 5.39
N CYS A 23 -13.12 57.44 5.00
CA CYS A 23 -13.50 57.25 3.59
C CYS A 23 -14.57 58.22 3.06
N VAL A 24 -15.08 59.11 3.89
CA VAL A 24 -16.17 60.03 3.50
C VAL A 24 -15.68 61.32 2.79
N ALA A 25 -14.38 61.56 2.73
CA ALA A 25 -13.81 62.81 2.25
C ALA A 25 -13.27 62.79 0.80
N GLY A 26 -13.75 61.90 -0.03
CA GLY A 26 -13.28 61.78 -1.42
C GLY A 26 -14.40 61.65 -2.44
N VAL A 27 -15.51 62.34 -2.26
CA VAL A 27 -16.55 62.39 -3.30
C VAL A 27 -16.23 63.54 -4.26
N GLY A 28 -15.59 63.25 -5.37
CA GLY A 28 -15.51 64.18 -6.49
C GLY A 28 -16.92 64.54 -6.94
N LYS A 29 -17.29 65.84 -6.76
CA LYS A 29 -18.55 66.38 -7.28
C LYS A 29 -18.53 66.34 -8.83
N ALA A 30 -19.17 65.35 -9.41
CA ALA A 30 -19.69 65.48 -10.76
C ALA A 30 -20.94 66.34 -10.68
N ALA A 31 -21.00 67.45 -11.45
CA ALA A 31 -22.12 68.36 -11.47
C ALA A 31 -23.39 67.64 -11.92
N ALA A 32 -24.39 67.64 -11.04
CA ALA A 32 -25.72 67.11 -11.35
C ALA A 32 -26.40 67.88 -12.46
N LYS A 33 -26.59 67.28 -13.62
CA LYS A 33 -27.67 67.59 -14.54
C LYS A 33 -28.86 66.69 -14.21
N ASN A 34 -30.03 67.24 -14.09
CA ASN A 34 -31.30 66.58 -13.75
C ASN A 34 -31.67 65.50 -14.72
N ASN A 35 -31.22 64.27 -14.50
CA ASN A 35 -31.68 63.15 -15.29
C ASN A 35 -31.89 61.94 -14.42
N TYR A 36 -32.91 61.14 -14.69
CA TYR A 36 -33.55 60.13 -13.88
C TYR A 36 -32.76 58.78 -13.75
N TYR A 37 -31.58 58.75 -14.29
CA TYR A 37 -30.70 57.52 -14.23
C TYR A 37 -29.27 57.95 -13.97
N ASP A 38 -28.83 57.83 -12.74
CA ASP A 38 -27.44 58.13 -12.32
C ASP A 38 -26.83 56.94 -11.59
N PRO A 39 -26.33 55.92 -12.30
CA PRO A 39 -25.65 54.83 -11.63
C PRO A 39 -24.34 55.37 -11.05
N LYS A 40 -24.22 55.32 -9.75
CA LYS A 40 -22.99 55.65 -9.04
C LYS A 40 -22.35 54.33 -8.61
N VAL A 41 -21.16 54.07 -9.08
CA VAL A 41 -20.32 53.02 -8.59
C VAL A 41 -19.43 53.60 -7.50
N ASN A 42 -19.50 53.10 -6.30
CA ASN A 42 -18.63 53.50 -5.21
C ASN A 42 -17.76 52.29 -4.80
N LEU A 43 -16.45 52.50 -4.79
CA LEU A 43 -15.48 51.50 -4.41
C LEU A 43 -15.08 51.71 -2.94
N ASN A 44 -15.72 50.98 -2.04
CA ASN A 44 -15.31 50.97 -0.63
C ASN A 44 -14.67 49.64 -0.28
N PRO A 45 -13.44 49.57 0.30
CA PRO A 45 -12.88 48.36 0.81
C PRO A 45 -13.68 47.89 2.03
N VAL A 46 -14.17 46.63 1.98
CA VAL A 46 -14.99 46.05 3.06
C VAL A 46 -14.11 45.18 3.95
N SER A 47 -13.10 44.58 3.35
CA SER A 47 -12.12 43.75 4.06
C SER A 47 -10.78 43.72 3.33
N TYR A 48 -9.73 43.48 4.05
CA TYR A 48 -8.38 43.29 3.50
C TYR A 48 -7.54 42.41 4.41
N THR A 49 -6.56 41.73 3.83
CA THR A 49 -5.60 40.93 4.61
C THR A 49 -4.36 41.74 4.97
N LYS A 50 -3.79 41.48 6.15
CA LYS A 50 -2.61 42.19 6.67
C LYS A 50 -1.37 42.07 5.78
N ASN A 51 -1.25 41.02 4.98
CA ASN A 51 -0.16 40.78 4.04
C ASN A 51 -0.40 41.40 2.65
N GLY A 52 -1.55 42.04 2.44
CA GLY A 52 -1.90 42.64 1.17
C GLY A 52 -2.25 41.68 0.05
N THR A 53 -2.58 40.43 0.37
CA THR A 53 -2.94 39.43 -0.65
C THR A 53 -4.40 39.41 -0.99
N GLU A 54 -5.28 39.93 -0.16
CA GLU A 54 -6.70 39.98 -0.45
C GLU A 54 -7.32 41.35 -0.08
N VAL A 55 -8.19 41.84 -0.90
CA VAL A 55 -9.07 42.99 -0.65
C VAL A 55 -10.44 42.71 -1.19
N THR A 56 -11.48 43.03 -0.42
CA THR A 56 -12.85 42.99 -0.91
C THR A 56 -13.33 44.41 -1.08
N LEU A 57 -13.71 44.76 -2.29
CA LEU A 57 -14.28 46.06 -2.66
C LEU A 57 -15.78 45.92 -2.73
N GLN A 58 -16.48 46.93 -2.32
CA GLN A 58 -17.94 46.99 -2.43
C GLN A 58 -18.33 47.92 -3.59
N LEU A 59 -18.95 47.37 -4.61
CA LEU A 59 -19.48 48.14 -5.75
C LEU A 59 -20.93 48.50 -5.47
N TYR A 60 -21.21 49.77 -5.38
CA TYR A 60 -22.57 50.30 -5.21
C TYR A 60 -23.07 50.76 -6.54
N MET A 61 -24.15 50.20 -7.04
CA MET A 61 -24.83 50.64 -8.26
C MET A 61 -26.18 51.20 -7.87
N TRP A 62 -26.36 52.54 -7.99
CA TRP A 62 -27.57 53.22 -7.67
C TRP A 62 -28.51 53.20 -8.87
N TYR A 63 -29.77 52.89 -8.60
CA TYR A 63 -30.80 52.90 -9.62
C TYR A 63 -32.02 53.67 -9.12
N TYR A 64 -32.46 54.69 -9.87
CA TYR A 64 -33.67 55.48 -9.58
C TYR A 64 -34.74 55.06 -10.56
N SER A 65 -35.88 54.61 -10.10
CA SER A 65 -37.06 54.33 -10.97
C SER A 65 -38.23 55.25 -10.60
N SER A 66 -38.69 56.07 -11.55
CA SER A 66 -39.86 56.91 -11.39
C SER A 66 -41.20 56.18 -11.52
N HIS A 67 -41.19 54.95 -12.04
CA HIS A 67 -42.39 54.14 -12.25
C HIS A 67 -42.08 52.72 -11.93
N GLY A 68 -42.27 52.30 -10.76
CA GLY A 68 -42.35 50.86 -10.34
C GLY A 68 -41.80 49.81 -11.30
N GLY A 69 -40.76 50.11 -12.04
CA GLY A 69 -40.20 49.26 -13.10
C GLY A 69 -39.07 48.35 -12.60
N TYR A 70 -38.89 47.34 -13.32
CA TYR A 70 -37.98 46.24 -13.03
C TYR A 70 -36.51 46.66 -13.19
N ILE A 71 -35.63 46.24 -12.32
CA ILE A 71 -34.18 46.31 -12.53
C ILE A 71 -33.85 45.24 -13.57
N ASP A 72 -33.60 45.69 -14.80
CA ASP A 72 -33.15 44.78 -15.83
C ASP A 72 -31.65 44.48 -15.66
N ARG A 73 -31.29 43.19 -15.66
CA ARG A 73 -29.92 42.72 -15.58
C ARG A 73 -29.03 43.34 -16.67
N THR A 74 -29.59 43.61 -17.81
CA THR A 74 -28.89 44.17 -18.98
C THR A 74 -28.68 45.68 -18.89
N ALA A 75 -29.42 46.36 -18.02
CA ALA A 75 -29.35 47.83 -17.92
C ALA A 75 -28.11 48.34 -17.15
N ASN A 76 -27.52 47.51 -16.31
CA ASN A 76 -26.49 47.94 -15.35
C ASN A 76 -25.06 47.97 -15.90
N PHE A 77 -24.78 47.26 -16.96
CA PHE A 77 -23.46 47.26 -17.64
C PHE A 77 -23.66 47.25 -19.17
N LYS A 78 -24.24 48.26 -19.73
CA LYS A 78 -24.41 48.37 -21.20
C LYS A 78 -23.11 48.70 -21.94
N GLY A 79 -22.15 49.35 -21.26
CA GLY A 79 -20.84 49.72 -21.78
C GLY A 79 -19.74 48.79 -21.23
N ASP A 80 -18.52 48.97 -21.65
CA ASP A 80 -17.35 48.29 -21.08
C ASP A 80 -17.02 48.86 -19.72
N VAL A 81 -17.05 48.02 -18.67
CA VAL A 81 -16.66 48.42 -17.33
C VAL A 81 -15.45 47.57 -16.97
N ASN A 82 -14.34 48.21 -16.69
CA ASN A 82 -13.05 47.56 -16.50
C ASN A 82 -12.39 48.01 -15.22
N LEU A 83 -11.72 47.06 -14.56
CA LEU A 83 -10.81 47.31 -13.44
C LEU A 83 -9.41 47.53 -13.99
N TYR A 84 -8.73 48.56 -13.48
CA TYR A 84 -7.37 48.91 -13.80
C TYR A 84 -6.50 48.87 -12.55
N ILE A 85 -5.28 48.41 -12.69
CA ILE A 85 -4.23 48.55 -11.70
C ILE A 85 -3.11 49.36 -12.33
N ASP A 86 -2.74 50.49 -11.68
CA ASP A 86 -1.72 51.43 -12.19
C ASP A 86 -1.96 51.83 -13.65
N ASP A 87 -3.23 52.17 -13.96
CA ASP A 87 -3.71 52.56 -15.29
C ASP A 87 -3.65 51.46 -16.37
N LYS A 88 -3.33 50.22 -16.00
CA LYS A 88 -3.40 49.04 -16.90
C LYS A 88 -4.72 48.28 -16.66
N GLN A 89 -5.48 48.04 -17.71
CA GLN A 89 -6.69 47.22 -17.64
C GLN A 89 -6.34 45.78 -17.23
N VAL A 90 -6.97 45.24 -16.18
CA VAL A 90 -6.66 43.93 -15.61
C VAL A 90 -7.86 42.97 -15.58
N VAL A 91 -9.08 43.50 -15.51
CA VAL A 91 -10.29 42.67 -15.50
C VAL A 91 -11.41 43.39 -16.23
N ASN A 92 -12.17 42.68 -17.07
CA ASN A 92 -13.43 43.14 -17.65
C ASN A 92 -14.59 42.75 -16.72
N LEU A 93 -15.07 43.72 -15.92
CA LEU A 93 -16.14 43.49 -14.94
C LEU A 93 -17.50 43.20 -15.60
N LYS A 94 -17.74 43.72 -16.81
CA LYS A 94 -18.95 43.43 -17.58
C LYS A 94 -19.00 41.98 -18.02
N GLU A 95 -17.88 41.44 -18.48
CA GLU A 95 -17.76 40.04 -18.89
C GLU A 95 -17.98 39.13 -17.69
N MET A 96 -17.36 39.43 -16.55
CA MET A 96 -17.61 38.72 -15.29
C MET A 96 -19.09 38.75 -14.89
N TRP A 97 -19.75 39.93 -14.99
CA TRP A 97 -21.15 40.08 -14.66
C TRP A 97 -22.07 39.28 -15.59
N ASN A 98 -21.84 39.30 -16.88
CA ASN A 98 -22.65 38.59 -17.87
C ASN A 98 -22.59 37.05 -17.72
N ASN A 99 -21.52 36.57 -17.14
CA ASN A 99 -21.26 35.12 -16.92
C ASN A 99 -21.75 34.59 -15.56
N ILE A 100 -22.40 35.42 -14.72
CA ILE A 100 -22.98 34.96 -13.44
C ILE A 100 -24.14 34.00 -13.70
N SER A 101 -23.96 32.72 -13.37
CA SER A 101 -25.00 31.72 -13.47
C SER A 101 -26.00 31.84 -12.31
N GLY A 102 -27.29 31.79 -12.59
CA GLY A 102 -28.34 31.66 -11.57
C GLY A 102 -29.12 32.95 -11.21
N VAL A 103 -28.78 34.12 -11.76
CA VAL A 103 -29.54 35.33 -11.56
C VAL A 103 -30.46 35.56 -12.76
N THR A 104 -31.53 34.82 -12.86
CA THR A 104 -32.41 34.89 -14.05
C THR A 104 -33.58 35.84 -13.94
N ASN A 105 -33.90 36.46 -12.84
CA ASN A 105 -34.91 37.48 -12.76
C ASN A 105 -34.91 38.20 -11.41
N ILE A 106 -34.46 39.44 -11.35
CA ILE A 106 -34.73 40.36 -10.23
C ILE A 106 -36.13 40.96 -10.41
N LYS A 107 -37.11 40.21 -10.87
CA LYS A 107 -38.46 40.71 -11.20
C LYS A 107 -39.44 40.84 -10.04
N THR A 108 -39.12 40.47 -8.85
CA THR A 108 -40.10 40.32 -7.73
C THR A 108 -39.79 41.16 -6.51
N PHE A 109 -39.43 42.40 -6.64
CA PHE A 109 -39.19 43.26 -5.48
C PHE A 109 -40.31 44.28 -5.19
N ARG A 110 -41.58 43.91 -5.40
CA ARG A 110 -42.63 44.89 -5.13
C ARG A 110 -43.36 44.77 -3.81
N ASN A 111 -43.21 43.69 -3.04
CA ASN A 111 -44.06 43.50 -1.89
C ASN A 111 -43.46 42.95 -0.60
N ASP A 112 -42.19 42.60 -0.56
CA ASP A 112 -41.59 42.07 0.66
C ASP A 112 -40.36 42.88 1.09
N GLN A 113 -40.37 43.35 2.34
CA GLN A 113 -39.29 44.07 3.02
C GLN A 113 -38.04 43.19 3.25
N ASN A 114 -37.78 42.24 2.39
CA ASN A 114 -36.69 41.32 2.53
C ASN A 114 -35.53 41.64 1.58
N THR A 115 -34.43 41.97 2.17
CA THR A 115 -33.10 42.02 1.56
C THR A 115 -32.77 40.73 0.84
N TYR A 116 -32.60 40.74 -0.48
CA TYR A 116 -32.12 39.60 -1.23
C TYR A 116 -30.65 39.36 -0.91
N ARG A 117 -30.33 38.17 -0.33
CA ARG A 117 -28.98 37.73 -0.09
C ARG A 117 -28.75 36.46 -0.89
N GLY A 118 -28.36 36.61 -2.16
CA GLY A 118 -27.89 35.47 -2.96
C GLY A 118 -26.38 35.43 -2.96
N LYS A 119 -25.80 34.23 -2.87
CA LYS A 119 -24.38 34.04 -3.25
C LYS A 119 -24.31 33.89 -4.75
N PRO A 120 -23.64 34.78 -5.49
CA PRO A 120 -23.24 34.47 -6.85
C PRO A 120 -22.28 33.30 -6.80
N VAL A 121 -22.54 32.28 -7.56
CA VAL A 121 -21.68 31.12 -7.61
C VAL A 121 -20.62 31.35 -8.70
N GLY A 122 -19.38 31.63 -8.27
CA GLY A 122 -18.21 31.14 -8.92
C GLY A 122 -17.84 31.67 -10.30
N ASN A 123 -17.91 33.01 -10.56
CA ASN A 123 -17.18 33.55 -11.70
C ASN A 123 -15.92 34.24 -11.20
N THR A 124 -14.80 33.55 -11.38
CA THR A 124 -13.47 34.08 -11.17
C THR A 124 -12.87 34.51 -12.50
N SER A 125 -12.19 35.64 -12.52
CA SER A 125 -11.35 36.07 -13.64
C SER A 125 -9.94 36.30 -13.15
N ASP A 126 -8.97 35.90 -13.95
CA ASP A 126 -7.57 36.16 -13.67
C ASP A 126 -7.26 37.65 -13.73
N ILE A 127 -6.44 38.12 -12.80
CA ILE A 127 -5.88 39.47 -12.80
C ILE A 127 -4.52 39.42 -13.51
N ILE A 128 -4.44 39.96 -14.72
CA ILE A 128 -3.24 39.93 -15.54
C ILE A 128 -2.58 41.32 -15.56
N VAL A 129 -1.37 41.43 -15.07
CA VAL A 129 -0.52 42.63 -15.16
C VAL A 129 0.75 42.22 -15.90
N ASP A 130 1.09 42.97 -16.96
CA ASP A 130 2.26 42.74 -17.79
C ASP A 130 2.43 41.29 -18.26
N ASN A 131 1.34 40.66 -18.73
CA ASN A 131 1.26 39.26 -19.18
C ASN A 131 1.56 38.20 -18.07
N LYS A 132 1.49 38.57 -16.80
CA LYS A 132 1.63 37.69 -15.66
C LYS A 132 0.33 37.64 -14.89
N ASN A 133 -0.11 36.44 -14.54
CA ASN A 133 -1.21 36.29 -13.59
C ASN A 133 -0.70 36.67 -12.19
N VAL A 134 -1.26 37.77 -11.65
CA VAL A 134 -0.92 38.28 -10.32
C VAL A 134 -2.00 38.00 -9.30
N GLY A 135 -3.13 37.39 -9.68
CA GLY A 135 -4.22 37.11 -8.78
C GLY A 135 -5.51 36.74 -9.47
N THR A 136 -6.58 36.69 -8.72
CA THR A 136 -7.95 36.42 -9.20
C THR A 136 -8.95 37.46 -8.68
N ALA A 137 -9.97 37.74 -9.46
CA ALA A 137 -11.12 38.57 -9.10
C ALA A 137 -12.37 37.69 -9.05
N GLU A 138 -13.19 37.86 -8.02
CA GLU A 138 -14.41 37.07 -7.79
C GLU A 138 -15.54 37.96 -7.27
N PHE A 139 -16.76 37.82 -7.80
CA PHE A 139 -17.94 38.40 -7.17
C PHE A 139 -18.45 37.48 -6.04
N CYS A 140 -18.40 37.94 -4.79
CA CYS A 140 -18.67 37.11 -3.62
C CYS A 140 -20.08 37.22 -3.08
N ASN A 141 -20.67 38.41 -3.05
CA ASN A 141 -21.98 38.65 -2.46
C ASN A 141 -22.77 39.63 -3.32
N LEU A 142 -24.03 39.35 -3.45
CA LEU A 142 -24.99 40.30 -4.10
C LEU A 142 -26.09 40.64 -3.10
N LYS A 143 -26.31 41.91 -2.85
CA LYS A 143 -27.35 42.41 -1.98
C LYS A 143 -28.09 43.57 -2.69
N VAL A 144 -29.38 43.53 -2.70
CA VAL A 144 -30.20 44.64 -3.16
C VAL A 144 -30.88 45.27 -1.95
N GLU A 145 -30.63 46.52 -1.70
CA GLU A 145 -31.22 47.29 -0.60
C GLU A 145 -32.03 48.46 -1.16
N GLU A 146 -33.23 48.68 -0.61
CA GLU A 146 -33.97 49.91 -0.81
C GLU A 146 -33.41 50.95 0.16
N LYS A 147 -32.81 52.04 -0.37
CA LYS A 147 -32.37 53.15 0.44
C LYS A 147 -33.17 54.40 0.01
N ASN A 148 -33.86 54.97 0.99
CA ASN A 148 -34.45 56.28 0.83
C ASN A 148 -33.36 57.31 1.14
N PRO A 149 -32.72 57.97 0.15
CA PRO A 149 -31.75 59.02 0.41
C PRO A 149 -32.43 60.31 0.61
N ASN A 150 -32.73 60.67 1.84
CA ASN A 150 -33.14 61.96 2.26
C ASN A 150 -34.23 62.69 1.42
N ALA A 151 -35.46 62.55 1.84
CA ALA A 151 -36.51 63.57 1.88
C ALA A 151 -36.72 64.49 0.72
N LEU A 152 -36.41 64.21 -0.49
CA LEU A 152 -36.92 64.92 -1.64
C LEU A 152 -37.69 63.92 -2.52
N SER A 153 -38.92 63.70 -2.04
CA SER A 153 -40.13 63.34 -2.78
C SER A 153 -40.06 62.25 -3.84
N LEU A 154 -40.83 61.20 -3.61
CA LEU A 154 -41.54 60.36 -4.59
C LEU A 154 -40.78 59.34 -5.41
N LEU A 155 -39.48 59.08 -5.21
CA LEU A 155 -38.75 58.13 -5.95
C LEU A 155 -38.07 57.14 -5.03
N ASN A 156 -38.40 55.86 -5.14
CA ASN A 156 -37.68 54.72 -4.45
C ASN A 156 -36.34 54.49 -5.14
N ALA A 157 -35.25 54.69 -4.42
CA ALA A 157 -33.90 54.36 -4.88
C ALA A 157 -33.50 52.97 -4.42
N TYR A 158 -33.13 52.16 -5.35
CA TYR A 158 -32.59 50.82 -5.08
C TYR A 158 -31.07 50.84 -5.25
N VAL A 159 -30.37 50.16 -4.35
CA VAL A 159 -28.93 50.02 -4.44
C VAL A 159 -28.61 48.53 -4.59
N CYS A 160 -28.02 48.18 -5.68
CA CYS A 160 -27.37 46.88 -5.83
C CYS A 160 -25.96 47.01 -5.29
N VAL A 161 -25.65 46.20 -4.28
CA VAL A 161 -24.33 46.12 -3.65
C VAL A 161 -23.75 44.77 -3.97
N ILE A 162 -22.60 44.76 -4.61
CA ILE A 162 -21.88 43.56 -4.93
C ILE A 162 -20.47 43.62 -4.36
N ASP A 163 -20.06 42.59 -3.69
CA ASP A 163 -18.70 42.48 -3.17
C ASP A 163 -17.80 41.86 -4.25
N LEU A 164 -16.78 42.60 -4.69
CA LEU A 164 -15.72 42.15 -5.56
C LEU A 164 -14.51 41.82 -4.71
N LYS A 165 -14.21 40.54 -4.57
CA LYS A 165 -13.00 40.03 -3.90
C LYS A 165 -11.87 39.95 -4.90
N LEU A 166 -10.78 40.61 -4.61
CA LEU A 166 -9.52 40.50 -5.34
C LEU A 166 -8.53 39.77 -4.48
N SER A 167 -8.04 38.64 -4.97
CA SER A 167 -7.03 37.82 -4.30
C SER A 167 -5.73 37.87 -5.12
N PHE A 168 -4.68 38.42 -4.55
CA PHE A 168 -3.41 38.64 -5.19
C PHE A 168 -2.35 37.62 -4.74
N ASN A 169 -1.47 37.29 -5.61
CA ASN A 169 -0.29 36.50 -5.26
C ASN A 169 0.59 37.24 -4.25
N SER A 170 1.25 36.52 -3.37
CA SER A 170 2.11 37.11 -2.31
C SER A 170 3.24 38.00 -2.85
N SER A 171 3.64 37.79 -4.10
CA SER A 171 4.63 38.58 -4.82
C SER A 171 4.06 39.87 -5.42
N PHE A 172 2.74 40.04 -5.43
CA PHE A 172 2.04 41.23 -5.96
C PHE A 172 0.92 41.62 -5.02
N PRO A 173 1.20 42.20 -3.83
CA PRO A 173 0.18 42.69 -2.91
C PRO A 173 -0.52 43.90 -3.47
N TYR A 174 -1.84 44.08 -3.21
CA TYR A 174 -2.64 45.15 -3.77
C TYR A 174 -2.23 46.56 -3.31
N TYR A 175 -1.63 46.67 -2.13
CA TYR A 175 -1.23 47.95 -1.59
C TYR A 175 0.02 48.50 -2.27
N GLY A 176 -0.01 49.82 -2.52
CA GLY A 176 1.00 50.49 -3.33
C GLY A 176 0.61 50.62 -4.80
N HIS A 177 -0.49 50.02 -5.20
CA HIS A 177 -1.02 50.07 -6.53
C HIS A 177 -2.30 50.95 -6.57
N LYS A 178 -2.48 51.69 -7.66
CA LYS A 178 -3.68 52.48 -7.91
C LYS A 178 -4.72 51.53 -8.52
N LEU A 179 -5.86 51.36 -7.82
CA LEU A 179 -7.02 50.64 -8.36
C LEU A 179 -8.01 51.66 -8.92
N THR A 180 -8.38 51.52 -10.18
CA THR A 180 -9.32 52.40 -10.87
C THR A 180 -10.36 51.57 -11.59
N VAL A 181 -11.61 51.97 -11.52
CA VAL A 181 -12.67 51.40 -12.36
C VAL A 181 -13.10 52.47 -13.37
N LYS A 182 -12.99 52.12 -14.64
CA LYS A 182 -13.42 52.97 -15.76
C LYS A 182 -14.50 52.24 -16.53
N GLY A 183 -15.47 53.03 -17.01
CA GLY A 183 -16.56 52.44 -17.76
C GLY A 183 -17.25 53.47 -18.67
N LYS A 184 -18.05 52.91 -19.52
CA LYS A 184 -18.96 53.69 -20.37
C LYS A 184 -20.35 53.36 -19.96
N TRP A 185 -21.20 54.37 -19.93
CA TRP A 185 -22.63 54.19 -19.72
C TRP A 185 -23.44 54.89 -20.79
N TYR A 186 -24.67 54.46 -20.93
CA TYR A 186 -25.60 55.05 -21.88
C TYR A 186 -26.68 55.84 -21.14
N ASN A 187 -26.71 57.13 -21.36
CA ASN A 187 -27.75 58.03 -20.81
C ASN A 187 -28.88 58.03 -21.78
N LYS A 188 -30.09 57.76 -21.28
CA LYS A 188 -31.34 57.94 -22.06
C LYS A 188 -32.04 59.15 -21.64
N GLU A 189 -31.78 60.27 -22.37
CA GLU A 189 -32.51 61.53 -22.18
C GLU A 189 -33.96 61.42 -22.67
N ASN A 190 -34.90 61.66 -21.76
CA ASN A 190 -36.28 62.01 -22.04
C ASN A 190 -36.92 61.40 -23.29
N TYR A 191 -37.39 60.13 -23.19
CA TYR A 191 -38.22 59.51 -24.26
C TYR A 191 -37.72 59.58 -25.70
N SER A 192 -36.46 59.96 -25.92
CA SER A 192 -35.82 59.83 -27.22
C SER A 192 -35.21 58.44 -27.38
N SER A 193 -35.30 57.95 -28.63
CA SER A 193 -34.75 56.66 -29.01
C SER A 193 -33.22 56.62 -29.17
N GLN A 194 -32.56 57.73 -28.85
CA GLN A 194 -31.08 57.81 -28.95
C GLN A 194 -30.44 57.67 -27.58
N GLU A 195 -29.61 56.70 -27.43
CA GLU A 195 -28.72 56.51 -26.27
C GLU A 195 -27.44 57.33 -26.52
N GLN A 196 -27.07 58.20 -25.58
CA GLN A 196 -25.77 58.90 -25.62
C GLN A 196 -24.78 58.13 -24.75
N GLU A 197 -23.60 57.92 -25.30
CA GLU A 197 -22.49 57.26 -24.62
C GLU A 197 -21.65 58.28 -23.88
N GLU A 198 -21.53 58.16 -22.56
CA GLU A 198 -20.67 59.00 -21.74
C GLU A 198 -19.59 58.18 -21.08
N ASP A 199 -18.33 58.63 -21.17
CA ASP A 199 -17.19 58.06 -20.49
C ASP A 199 -17.19 58.52 -19.03
N TRP A 200 -17.11 57.61 -18.12
CA TRP A 200 -16.92 57.92 -16.71
C TRP A 200 -15.69 57.20 -16.16
N THR A 201 -15.01 57.87 -15.26
CA THR A 201 -13.86 57.31 -14.52
C THR A 201 -14.11 57.55 -13.04
N LEU A 202 -14.17 56.49 -12.28
CA LEU A 202 -14.09 56.53 -10.84
C LEU A 202 -12.66 56.29 -10.43
N ASP A 203 -11.95 57.37 -10.18
CA ASP A 203 -10.67 57.35 -9.52
C ASP A 203 -10.88 57.23 -7.99
N ASN A 204 -11.10 56.05 -7.51
CA ASN A 204 -10.76 55.76 -6.14
C ASN A 204 -9.36 55.22 -6.12
N THR A 205 -8.41 56.13 -6.08
CA THR A 205 -7.12 55.83 -5.49
C THR A 205 -7.47 55.35 -4.09
N ILE A 206 -7.32 54.08 -3.81
CA ILE A 206 -7.18 53.63 -2.42
C ILE A 206 -5.92 54.34 -2.02
N SER A 207 -6.08 55.52 -1.45
CA SER A 207 -5.01 56.36 -0.93
C SER A 207 -4.37 55.51 0.16
N GLY A 208 -3.36 54.74 -0.24
CA GLY A 208 -2.62 53.95 0.66
C GLY A 208 -2.07 54.89 1.70
N TYR A 209 -2.48 54.68 2.93
CA TYR A 209 -1.88 55.37 4.03
C TYR A 209 -0.37 55.14 3.93
N VAL A 210 0.40 56.20 4.04
CA VAL A 210 1.84 56.07 4.12
C VAL A 210 2.17 55.21 5.33
N ARG A 211 2.72 54.02 5.08
CA ARG A 211 3.14 53.12 6.15
C ARG A 211 4.61 52.85 6.01
N PRO A 212 5.29 52.64 7.13
CA PRO A 212 6.64 52.10 7.07
C PRO A 212 6.56 50.65 6.61
N ALA A 213 7.41 50.28 5.67
CA ALA A 213 7.61 48.93 5.25
C ALA A 213 9.12 48.61 5.28
N ASN A 214 9.44 47.34 5.29
CA ASN A 214 10.84 46.87 5.22
C ASN A 214 11.74 47.56 6.26
N LEU A 215 11.24 47.68 7.52
CA LEU A 215 12.03 48.19 8.62
C LEU A 215 13.30 47.39 8.76
N LYS A 216 14.44 48.04 8.59
CA LYS A 216 15.78 47.49 8.75
C LYS A 216 16.44 48.09 9.94
N VAL A 217 17.17 47.33 10.70
CA VAL A 217 18.02 47.79 11.77
C VAL A 217 19.45 47.37 11.45
N LEU A 218 20.30 48.36 11.16
CA LEU A 218 21.69 48.10 10.71
C LEU A 218 22.67 48.64 11.71
N PRO A 219 23.70 47.88 12.11
CA PRO A 219 24.73 48.36 13.02
C PRO A 219 25.76 49.23 12.28
N TYR A 220 26.08 50.36 12.86
CA TYR A 220 27.16 51.26 12.44
C TYR A 220 28.00 51.64 13.65
N GLY A 221 29.22 51.15 13.73
CA GLY A 221 30.15 51.52 14.76
C GLY A 221 29.54 51.62 16.16
N ASN A 222 29.25 52.84 16.66
CA ASN A 222 28.69 53.12 17.96
C ASN A 222 27.16 53.38 17.96
N TYR A 223 26.47 53.35 16.82
CA TYR A 223 25.02 53.51 16.74
C TYR A 223 24.36 52.39 15.89
N MET A 224 23.02 52.27 16.04
CA MET A 224 22.16 51.48 15.19
C MET A 224 21.35 52.41 14.33
N GLU A 225 21.25 52.14 13.05
CA GLU A 225 20.38 52.86 12.12
C GLU A 225 19.13 52.05 11.84
N LEU A 226 17.99 52.57 12.21
CA LEU A 226 16.69 52.05 11.79
C LEU A 226 16.33 52.72 10.49
N SER A 227 16.06 51.95 9.47
CA SER A 227 15.63 52.44 8.15
C SER A 227 14.40 51.67 7.69
N TRP A 228 13.51 52.38 7.01
CA TRP A 228 12.27 51.84 6.47
C TRP A 228 11.96 52.42 5.12
N GLU A 229 11.20 51.71 4.33
CA GLU A 229 10.66 52.19 3.06
C GLU A 229 9.30 52.84 3.29
N LYS A 230 9.06 53.96 2.63
CA LYS A 230 7.79 54.59 2.58
C LYS A 230 6.90 53.84 1.56
N GLN A 231 5.90 53.11 2.01
CA GLN A 231 4.95 52.47 1.15
C GLN A 231 3.61 53.22 1.25
N GLY A 232 3.06 53.54 0.12
CA GLY A 232 1.81 54.27 -0.05
C GLY A 232 1.93 55.29 -1.17
N TYR A 233 0.89 55.39 -1.96
CA TYR A 233 0.84 56.32 -3.05
C TYR A 233 -0.04 57.53 -2.66
N ASN A 234 0.55 58.69 -2.60
CA ASN A 234 -0.17 59.97 -2.70
C ASN A 234 0.69 61.00 -3.39
N LYS A 235 0.34 61.33 -4.66
CA LYS A 235 1.04 62.36 -5.42
C LYS A 235 0.54 63.79 -5.07
N SER A 236 -0.51 63.93 -4.27
CA SER A 236 -1.19 65.22 -4.05
C SER A 236 -1.20 65.72 -2.59
N ALA A 237 -0.72 64.91 -1.64
CA ALA A 237 -0.52 65.38 -0.28
C ALA A 237 0.94 65.82 -0.12
N SER A 238 1.11 67.09 0.30
CA SER A 238 2.40 67.54 0.76
C SER A 238 3.03 66.52 1.72
N ASP A 239 4.24 66.11 1.44
CA ASP A 239 5.02 65.12 2.21
C ASP A 239 5.38 65.61 3.64
N ASP A 240 4.65 66.56 4.19
CA ASP A 240 4.85 67.23 5.46
C ASP A 240 4.36 66.36 6.61
N GLY A 241 5.08 65.34 6.90
CA GLY A 241 4.85 64.44 8.05
C GLY A 241 6.12 64.03 8.72
N GLU A 242 6.00 63.54 9.95
CA GLU A 242 7.10 63.12 10.79
C GLU A 242 6.96 61.66 11.20
N TRP A 243 8.02 60.92 11.09
CA TRP A 243 8.07 59.51 11.56
C TRP A 243 8.44 59.49 13.02
N PHE A 244 7.67 58.80 13.84
CA PHE A 244 7.96 58.52 15.22
C PHE A 244 8.38 57.06 15.41
N VAL A 245 9.49 56.85 16.06
CA VAL A 245 10.03 55.49 16.35
C VAL A 245 9.91 55.24 17.85
N TYR A 246 9.29 54.13 18.15
CA TYR A 246 9.08 53.67 19.52
C TYR A 246 9.76 52.31 19.74
N LYS A 247 10.36 52.10 20.87
CA LYS A 247 10.78 50.82 21.40
C LYS A 247 9.69 50.28 22.34
N ARG A 248 9.32 49.03 22.21
CA ARG A 248 8.41 48.38 23.15
C ARG A 248 9.21 47.73 24.28
N GLU A 249 8.94 48.14 25.49
CA GLU A 249 9.52 47.61 26.71
C GLU A 249 8.39 47.27 27.68
N ASN A 250 8.28 46.00 28.12
CA ASN A 250 7.26 45.54 29.07
C ASN A 250 5.81 45.89 28.69
N GLY A 251 5.50 45.92 27.39
CA GLY A 251 4.16 46.24 26.85
C GLY A 251 3.93 47.75 26.66
N GLU A 252 4.79 48.62 27.12
CA GLU A 252 4.76 50.09 26.95
C GLU A 252 5.61 50.55 25.76
N ARG A 253 5.30 51.76 25.22
CA ARG A 253 6.05 52.38 24.13
C ARG A 253 6.98 53.43 24.67
N LYS A 254 8.29 53.23 24.60
CA LYS A 254 9.31 54.23 24.85
C LYS A 254 9.59 54.99 23.54
N ASN A 255 9.37 56.27 23.49
CA ASN A 255 9.73 57.10 22.33
C ASN A 255 11.25 57.20 22.20
N LEU A 256 11.78 56.81 21.06
CA LEU A 256 13.22 56.89 20.75
C LEU A 256 13.59 58.17 19.97
N GLY A 257 12.60 58.86 19.43
CA GLY A 257 12.77 60.03 18.61
C GLY A 257 11.88 60.10 17.41
N SER A 258 11.95 61.19 16.68
CA SER A 258 11.22 61.41 15.44
C SER A 258 12.17 61.89 14.35
N THR A 259 11.78 61.70 13.10
CA THR A 259 12.53 62.13 11.93
C THR A 259 11.62 62.39 10.74
N ASN A 260 11.97 63.33 9.89
CA ASN A 260 11.33 63.55 8.61
C ASN A 260 11.90 62.66 7.50
N ASN A 261 13.00 61.97 7.77
CA ASN A 261 13.62 61.01 6.88
C ASN A 261 13.15 59.59 7.16
N ASN A 262 13.44 58.68 6.25
CA ASN A 262 13.11 57.25 6.39
C ASN A 262 14.14 56.49 7.25
N THR A 263 14.92 57.21 8.07
CA THR A 263 15.96 56.63 8.91
C THR A 263 16.00 57.34 10.25
N LEU A 264 16.29 56.63 11.32
CA LEU A 264 16.59 57.15 12.65
C LEU A 264 17.82 56.43 13.19
N ARG A 265 18.76 57.21 13.75
CA ARG A 265 19.93 56.68 14.46
C ARG A 265 19.66 56.63 15.94
N ILE A 266 19.86 55.48 16.56
CA ILE A 266 19.74 55.29 18.00
C ILE A 266 21.08 54.83 18.57
N ALA A 267 21.31 55.11 19.86
CA ALA A 267 22.50 54.59 20.53
C ALA A 267 22.50 53.06 20.54
N LYS A 268 23.67 52.42 20.34
CA LYS A 268 23.78 50.99 20.33
C LYS A 268 23.33 50.34 21.66
N SER A 269 23.45 51.08 22.78
CA SER A 269 22.94 50.68 24.07
C SER A 269 21.40 50.61 24.16
N GLU A 270 20.68 51.28 23.30
CA GLU A 270 19.22 51.22 23.22
C GLU A 270 18.73 50.02 22.43
N HIS A 271 19.62 49.35 21.69
CA HIS A 271 19.26 48.21 20.90
C HIS A 271 19.73 46.92 21.61
N THR A 272 18.78 46.03 21.84
CA THR A 272 19.06 44.64 22.21
C THR A 272 18.43 43.75 21.16
N CYS A 273 18.91 42.52 21.00
CA CYS A 273 18.33 41.58 20.04
C CYS A 273 16.84 41.27 20.32
N LEU A 274 16.35 41.65 21.48
CA LEU A 274 14.96 41.53 21.91
C LEU A 274 14.16 42.84 21.76
N SER A 275 14.74 43.90 21.18
CA SER A 275 14.10 45.19 21.05
C SER A 275 13.05 45.16 19.94
N ASN A 276 11.80 45.38 20.30
CA ASN A 276 10.71 45.58 19.38
C ASN A 276 10.53 47.06 19.06
N TYR A 277 10.42 47.41 17.80
CA TYR A 277 10.26 48.80 17.39
C TYR A 277 8.91 48.99 16.65
N ASP A 278 8.24 50.08 16.95
CA ASP A 278 7.09 50.58 16.20
C ASP A 278 7.51 51.85 15.48
N VAL A 279 7.22 51.92 14.18
CA VAL A 279 7.42 53.14 13.42
C VAL A 279 6.03 53.61 12.99
N THR A 280 5.75 54.89 13.31
CA THR A 280 4.43 55.53 13.04
C THR A 280 4.65 56.83 12.31
N PHE A 281 3.89 57.08 11.24
CA PHE A 281 3.88 58.34 10.51
C PHE A 281 2.81 59.26 11.07
N LYS A 282 3.14 60.56 11.35
CA LYS A 282 2.19 61.61 11.67
C LYS A 282 2.22 62.66 10.56
N SER A 283 1.11 62.87 9.87
CA SER A 283 0.97 63.90 8.86
C SER A 283 0.72 65.26 9.52
N ARG A 284 1.39 66.28 9.06
CA ARG A 284 1.10 67.66 9.41
C ARG A 284 -0.01 68.21 8.45
N GLY A 285 -1.24 68.27 8.92
CA GLY A 285 -2.28 68.96 8.19
C GLY A 285 -3.51 68.17 7.90
N PHE A 286 -4.46 68.39 8.66
CA PHE A 286 -5.89 68.29 8.68
C PHE A 286 -6.37 67.85 10.06
N TYR A 287 -6.92 68.85 10.76
CA TYR A 287 -7.55 68.76 12.09
C TYR A 287 -6.62 68.88 13.33
N THR A 288 -6.89 69.95 14.02
CA THR A 288 -6.43 70.24 15.38
C THR A 288 -7.07 69.28 16.36
N ASN A 289 -6.46 68.16 16.54
CA ASN A 289 -6.45 67.28 17.74
C ASN A 289 -5.81 65.96 17.38
N ASP A 290 -4.75 65.62 18.00
CA ASP A 290 -3.99 64.39 18.13
C ASP A 290 -4.59 63.09 17.58
N THR A 291 -4.99 63.11 16.31
CA THR A 291 -5.44 61.90 15.65
C THR A 291 -4.26 61.27 14.94
N ILE A 292 -3.76 60.20 15.53
CA ILE A 292 -2.72 59.37 14.95
C ILE A 292 -3.29 58.69 13.71
N CYS A 293 -3.15 59.30 12.54
CA CYS A 293 -3.34 58.65 11.27
C CYS A 293 -2.09 57.87 10.91
N GLY A 294 -1.93 56.71 11.52
CA GLY A 294 -0.81 55.87 11.20
C GLY A 294 -1.15 54.43 11.38
N LEU A 295 -1.18 53.67 10.28
CA LEU A 295 -1.03 52.22 10.38
C LEU A 295 0.35 51.96 10.97
N THR A 296 0.36 51.54 12.22
CA THR A 296 1.59 51.14 12.91
C THR A 296 2.01 49.84 12.26
N ALA A 297 3.08 49.84 11.48
CA ALA A 297 3.78 48.60 11.19
C ALA A 297 4.53 48.22 12.45
N SER A 298 3.93 47.40 13.25
CA SER A 298 4.64 46.75 14.32
C SER A 298 5.58 45.76 13.69
N TYR A 299 6.83 46.12 13.62
CA TYR A 299 7.88 45.08 13.52
C TYR A 299 7.93 44.41 14.89
N ILE A 300 7.21 43.31 15.00
CA ILE A 300 7.47 42.37 16.06
C ILE A 300 8.76 41.69 15.59
N ALA A 301 9.89 42.32 15.83
CA ALA A 301 11.11 41.58 15.94
C ALA A 301 10.87 40.63 17.11
N THR A 302 10.75 39.36 16.84
CA THR A 302 11.33 38.41 17.76
C THR A 302 12.80 38.81 17.84
N GLY A 303 13.14 39.73 18.68
CA GLY A 303 14.42 40.32 19.04
C GLY A 303 15.63 40.12 18.15
N HIS A 304 15.67 39.12 17.32
CA HIS A 304 16.81 38.72 16.54
C HIS A 304 16.49 38.76 15.04
N LYS A 305 17.25 39.56 14.30
CA LYS A 305 17.15 39.55 12.84
C LYS A 305 17.94 38.33 12.32
N LEU A 306 17.22 37.29 12.00
CA LEU A 306 17.83 36.06 11.50
C LEU A 306 18.29 36.22 10.05
N ASN A 307 19.44 35.67 9.71
CA ASN A 307 19.92 35.52 8.35
C ASN A 307 19.29 34.26 7.72
N ALA A 308 19.73 33.89 6.52
CA ALA A 308 19.26 32.69 5.83
C ALA A 308 19.59 31.38 6.57
N ASP A 309 20.46 31.42 7.57
CA ASP A 309 20.87 30.26 8.38
C ASP A 309 20.16 30.20 9.74
N ASP A 310 19.14 31.05 9.95
CA ASP A 310 18.41 31.19 11.21
C ASP A 310 19.31 31.65 12.37
N VAL A 311 20.41 32.35 12.05
CA VAL A 311 21.34 32.93 12.99
C VAL A 311 21.16 34.45 13.06
N CYS A 312 21.12 34.99 14.24
CA CYS A 312 20.98 36.42 14.43
C CYS A 312 22.19 37.16 13.87
N GLN A 313 21.96 38.12 12.98
CA GLN A 313 23.00 38.93 12.33
C GLN A 313 23.77 39.84 13.34
N TYR A 314 23.19 40.04 14.54
CA TYR A 314 23.75 40.98 15.52
C TYR A 314 24.47 40.31 16.68
N CYS A 315 23.90 39.23 17.23
CA CYS A 315 24.48 38.56 18.39
C CYS A 315 25.02 37.15 18.08
N ASN A 316 24.84 36.70 16.84
CA ASN A 316 25.22 35.36 16.41
C ASN A 316 24.42 34.22 17.10
N HIS A 317 23.37 34.55 17.88
CA HIS A 317 22.52 33.54 18.49
C HIS A 317 21.68 32.83 17.46
N SER A 318 21.39 31.55 17.67
CA SER A 318 20.46 30.76 16.90
C SER A 318 19.34 30.22 17.77
N PHE A 319 18.26 29.77 17.12
CA PHE A 319 17.05 29.37 17.82
C PHE A 319 16.52 28.07 17.28
N PHE A 320 16.19 27.14 18.18
CA PHE A 320 15.41 25.95 17.84
C PHE A 320 14.03 26.05 18.48
N ARG A 321 12.98 25.97 17.66
CA ARG A 321 11.60 26.15 18.08
C ARG A 321 10.79 24.89 17.88
N TYR A 322 9.99 24.54 18.89
CA TYR A 322 9.09 23.40 18.85
C TYR A 322 7.83 23.69 19.68
N THR A 323 6.81 22.84 19.58
CA THR A 323 5.59 22.92 20.38
C THR A 323 5.36 21.62 21.14
N THR A 324 4.69 21.70 22.27
CA THR A 324 4.30 20.55 23.09
C THR A 324 2.82 20.61 23.40
N SER A 325 2.19 19.45 23.58
CA SER A 325 0.76 19.34 23.88
C SER A 325 0.37 19.89 25.25
N ASP A 326 1.31 19.93 26.18
CA ASP A 326 1.14 20.45 27.54
C ASP A 326 1.64 21.88 27.70
N GLY A 327 2.15 22.49 26.64
CA GLY A 327 2.68 23.86 26.65
C GLY A 327 3.95 24.05 27.50
N LYS A 328 4.63 22.97 27.88
CA LYS A 328 5.85 22.98 28.69
C LYS A 328 7.07 22.63 27.86
N ILE A 329 8.23 23.15 28.27
CA ILE A 329 9.51 22.78 27.66
C ILE A 329 9.82 21.30 27.91
N VAL A 330 10.63 20.70 27.01
CA VAL A 330 11.21 19.38 27.21
C VAL A 330 12.44 19.53 28.10
N ASP A 331 12.33 19.15 29.36
CA ASP A 331 13.41 19.37 30.35
C ASP A 331 14.63 18.45 30.19
N ASN A 332 14.39 17.24 29.62
CA ASN A 332 15.39 16.18 29.55
C ASN A 332 15.96 16.00 28.14
N ILE A 333 16.28 17.10 27.45
CA ILE A 333 17.04 17.06 26.20
C ILE A 333 18.38 16.37 26.45
N ARG A 334 18.60 15.25 25.70
CA ARG A 334 19.82 14.46 25.84
C ARG A 334 20.96 15.07 25.04
N TYR A 335 22.19 14.91 25.55
CA TYR A 335 23.42 15.37 24.88
C TYR A 335 23.36 16.84 24.43
N LYS A 336 22.71 17.66 25.25
CA LYS A 336 22.48 19.10 24.95
C LYS A 336 23.76 19.91 24.69
N GLU A 337 24.91 19.43 25.12
CA GLU A 337 26.22 19.99 24.86
C GLU A 337 26.74 19.77 23.42
N GLN A 338 26.07 18.91 22.66
CA GLN A 338 26.53 18.52 21.31
C GLN A 338 25.82 19.28 20.18
N PHE A 339 25.00 20.29 20.43
CA PHE A 339 24.37 21.10 19.39
C PHE A 339 25.38 21.89 18.53
N GLY A 340 26.62 22.04 19.02
CA GLY A 340 27.67 22.87 18.41
C GLY A 340 27.65 24.30 18.91
N ALA A 341 26.75 24.67 19.81
CA ALA A 341 26.65 25.92 20.54
C ALA A 341 26.02 25.66 21.92
N ASN A 342 26.29 26.52 22.90
CA ASN A 342 25.77 26.38 24.26
C ASN A 342 24.34 26.90 24.35
N ILE A 343 23.49 26.24 25.13
CA ILE A 343 22.13 26.71 25.41
C ILE A 343 22.22 27.90 26.38
N VAL A 344 21.73 29.06 25.93
CA VAL A 344 21.65 30.30 26.70
C VAL A 344 20.35 30.37 27.48
N ALA A 345 19.25 29.99 26.81
CA ALA A 345 17.91 29.99 27.39
C ALA A 345 17.06 28.87 26.82
N HIS A 346 16.14 28.36 27.64
CA HIS A 346 15.10 27.41 27.21
C HIS A 346 13.79 27.80 27.88
N SER A 347 12.86 28.32 27.11
CA SER A 347 11.64 28.96 27.62
C SER A 347 10.46 28.79 26.69
N VAL A 348 9.27 29.17 27.13
CA VAL A 348 8.06 29.24 26.29
C VAL A 348 7.83 30.70 25.90
N VAL A 349 7.79 30.98 24.61
CA VAL A 349 7.55 32.30 24.03
C VAL A 349 6.38 32.19 23.04
N ASP A 350 5.33 32.96 23.24
CA ASP A 350 4.11 32.96 22.39
C ASP A 350 3.54 31.55 22.12
N GLY A 351 3.55 30.70 23.14
CA GLY A 351 3.03 29.33 23.07
C GLY A 351 3.95 28.32 22.37
N LYS A 352 5.18 28.74 22.02
CA LYS A 352 6.22 27.86 21.47
C LYS A 352 7.37 27.68 22.44
N CYS A 353 7.88 26.50 22.56
CA CYS A 353 9.12 26.21 23.26
C CYS A 353 10.29 26.68 22.39
N VAL A 354 11.17 27.48 22.95
CA VAL A 354 12.32 28.08 22.27
C VAL A 354 13.58 27.76 23.02
N ILE A 355 14.54 27.14 22.37
CA ILE A 355 15.89 26.97 22.83
C ILE A 355 16.73 28.03 22.11
N GLU A 356 17.38 28.87 22.84
CA GLU A 356 18.32 29.89 22.38
C GLU A 356 19.73 29.42 22.62
N PHE A 357 20.61 29.60 21.65
CA PHE A 357 22.03 29.21 21.68
C PHE A 357 22.92 30.42 21.45
N ASP A 358 24.13 30.42 22.05
CA ASP A 358 25.14 31.46 21.93
C ASP A 358 25.83 31.53 20.55
N GLY A 359 25.48 30.61 19.65
CA GLY A 359 26.04 30.55 18.31
C GLY A 359 25.16 29.69 17.37
N PRO A 360 25.55 29.53 16.10
CA PRO A 360 24.84 28.69 15.16
C PRO A 360 24.94 27.23 15.57
N ILE A 361 23.80 26.58 15.73
CA ILE A 361 23.76 25.13 15.90
C ILE A 361 24.03 24.45 14.55
N THR A 362 24.91 23.47 14.55
CA THR A 362 25.30 22.73 13.34
C THR A 362 24.75 21.30 13.34
N LYS A 363 24.23 20.86 14.48
CA LYS A 363 23.77 19.49 14.69
C LYS A 363 22.56 19.47 15.64
N ILE A 364 21.64 18.58 15.40
CA ILE A 364 20.69 18.07 16.41
C ILE A 364 21.34 16.83 17.03
N PRO A 365 21.61 16.80 18.34
CA PRO A 365 22.33 15.70 18.97
C PRO A 365 21.65 14.36 18.88
N ASN A 366 22.42 13.29 19.07
CA ASN A 366 21.87 11.96 19.21
C ASN A 366 20.84 11.94 20.35
N GLN A 367 19.69 11.30 20.12
CA GLN A 367 18.63 11.14 21.12
C GLN A 367 18.13 12.47 21.76
N ALA A 368 18.38 13.63 21.15
CA ALA A 368 18.04 14.93 21.74
C ALA A 368 16.58 14.98 22.24
N PHE A 369 15.64 14.53 21.46
CA PHE A 369 14.21 14.48 21.77
C PHE A 369 13.67 13.04 21.75
N TYR A 370 14.49 12.09 22.15
CA TYR A 370 14.15 10.67 22.18
C TYR A 370 12.87 10.40 22.97
N ASN A 371 11.87 9.78 22.33
CA ASN A 371 10.59 9.39 22.95
C ASN A 371 9.78 10.57 23.53
N CYS A 372 9.95 11.78 23.00
CA CYS A 372 9.19 12.97 23.40
C CYS A 372 7.80 12.95 22.73
N LYS A 373 6.87 12.16 23.26
CA LYS A 373 5.51 11.98 22.69
C LYS A 373 4.63 13.23 22.83
N ASN A 374 5.01 14.16 23.71
CA ASN A 374 4.31 15.42 23.89
C ASN A 374 4.69 16.51 22.88
N LEU A 375 5.72 16.29 22.05
CA LEU A 375 5.99 17.18 20.91
C LEU A 375 4.81 17.19 19.96
N THR A 376 4.39 18.37 19.49
CA THR A 376 3.23 18.55 18.59
C THR A 376 3.51 19.58 17.49
N GLY A 377 2.63 19.62 16.48
CA GLY A 377 2.66 20.63 15.42
C GLY A 377 3.81 20.47 14.45
N ASP A 378 4.11 21.58 13.78
CA ASP A 378 5.18 21.66 12.79
C ASP A 378 6.54 21.71 13.44
N LEU A 379 7.53 21.10 12.80
CA LEU A 379 8.93 21.21 13.22
C LEU A 379 9.78 21.77 12.07
N VAL A 380 10.47 22.86 12.34
CA VAL A 380 11.41 23.47 11.41
C VAL A 380 12.83 23.28 11.94
N ILE A 381 13.65 22.59 11.17
CA ILE A 381 15.08 22.44 11.46
C ILE A 381 15.81 23.67 10.93
N PRO A 382 16.52 24.44 11.78
CA PRO A 382 17.23 25.65 11.36
C PRO A 382 18.23 25.40 10.23
N ASN A 383 18.37 26.38 9.34
CA ASN A 383 19.24 26.25 8.15
C ASN A 383 20.74 26.17 8.46
N SER A 384 21.15 26.46 9.67
CA SER A 384 22.53 26.23 10.15
C SER A 384 22.83 24.76 10.43
N VAL A 385 21.81 23.92 10.61
CA VAL A 385 21.95 22.49 10.94
C VAL A 385 22.36 21.69 9.71
N LYS A 386 23.46 20.96 9.85
CA LYS A 386 24.04 20.07 8.84
C LYS A 386 23.81 18.58 9.14
N GLU A 387 23.60 18.24 10.40
CA GLU A 387 23.44 16.85 10.84
C GLU A 387 22.30 16.70 11.84
N ILE A 388 21.46 15.67 11.63
CA ILE A 388 20.49 15.21 12.62
C ILE A 388 20.97 13.87 13.17
N GLY A 389 21.16 13.83 14.47
CA GLY A 389 21.75 12.71 15.19
C GLY A 389 20.89 11.47 15.24
N GLU A 390 21.51 10.36 15.62
CA GLU A 390 20.85 9.07 15.79
C GLU A 390 19.74 9.15 16.83
N LEU A 391 18.54 8.56 16.51
CA LEU A 391 17.38 8.55 17.43
C LEU A 391 16.92 9.95 17.89
N ALA A 392 17.30 11.03 17.20
CA ALA A 392 17.09 12.40 17.67
C ALA A 392 15.61 12.71 17.98
N PHE A 393 14.68 12.21 17.15
CA PHE A 393 13.22 12.35 17.31
C PHE A 393 12.53 10.99 17.29
N TRP A 394 13.23 9.95 17.74
CA TRP A 394 12.68 8.61 17.79
C TRP A 394 11.41 8.56 18.67
N ASN A 395 10.34 7.93 18.13
CA ASN A 395 9.06 7.74 18.82
C ASN A 395 8.39 9.06 19.29
N CYS A 396 8.61 10.15 18.56
CA CYS A 396 7.92 11.42 18.78
C CYS A 396 6.54 11.41 18.11
N THR A 397 5.65 10.52 18.55
CA THR A 397 4.36 10.23 17.93
C THR A 397 3.36 11.40 17.98
N GLY A 398 3.60 12.38 18.85
CA GLY A 398 2.74 13.55 18.96
C GLY A 398 2.99 14.62 17.88
N LEU A 399 4.13 14.58 17.16
CA LEU A 399 4.44 15.48 16.05
C LEU A 399 3.44 15.23 14.91
N ASN A 400 2.41 16.07 14.80
CA ASN A 400 1.28 15.90 13.90
C ASN A 400 1.17 17.00 12.84
N GLY A 401 2.21 17.82 12.70
CA GLY A 401 2.36 18.84 11.68
C GLY A 401 3.35 18.43 10.58
N THR A 402 3.91 19.42 9.91
CA THR A 402 4.89 19.25 8.83
C THR A 402 6.32 19.25 9.36
N LEU A 403 7.21 18.57 8.66
CA LEU A 403 8.66 18.60 8.91
C LEU A 403 9.33 19.43 7.81
N THR A 404 9.97 20.54 8.20
CA THR A 404 10.81 21.34 7.31
C THR A 404 12.28 21.11 7.68
N LEU A 405 13.02 20.52 6.75
CA LEU A 405 14.45 20.23 6.95
C LEU A 405 15.32 21.42 6.51
N SER A 406 16.50 21.56 7.15
CA SER A 406 17.51 22.53 6.74
C SER A 406 17.92 22.33 5.27
N ASN A 407 18.02 23.41 4.50
CA ASN A 407 18.51 23.37 3.11
C ASN A 407 20.04 23.12 3.02
N LYS A 408 20.74 23.13 4.15
CA LYS A 408 22.15 22.78 4.28
C LYS A 408 22.38 21.44 4.97
N LEU A 409 21.32 20.67 5.21
CA LEU A 409 21.41 19.38 5.88
C LEU A 409 22.20 18.39 5.03
N GLU A 410 23.26 17.85 5.56
CA GLU A 410 24.17 16.90 4.90
C GLU A 410 23.90 15.47 5.32
N LYS A 411 23.48 15.26 6.60
CA LYS A 411 23.29 13.92 7.16
C LYS A 411 22.07 13.83 8.06
N ILE A 412 21.34 12.73 7.94
CA ILE A 412 20.35 12.25 8.91
C ILE A 412 20.83 10.86 9.34
N LEU A 413 21.08 10.68 10.65
CA LEU A 413 21.60 9.41 11.16
C LEU A 413 20.48 8.38 11.42
N GLY A 414 20.90 7.19 11.88
CA GLY A 414 19.98 6.06 12.06
C GLY A 414 18.82 6.39 13.00
N ASP A 415 17.63 5.88 12.68
CA ASP A 415 16.41 6.02 13.50
C ASP A 415 16.03 7.46 13.87
N ALA A 416 16.57 8.47 13.21
CA ALA A 416 16.44 9.86 13.62
C ALA A 416 15.00 10.33 13.83
N PHE A 417 14.08 9.89 12.96
CA PHE A 417 12.64 10.19 13.00
C PHE A 417 11.76 8.93 13.09
N ASN A 418 12.35 7.78 13.42
CA ASN A 418 11.60 6.52 13.48
C ASN A 418 10.37 6.67 14.38
N ASN A 419 9.20 6.21 13.86
CA ASN A 419 7.90 6.27 14.52
C ASN A 419 7.51 7.70 14.97
N SER A 420 7.81 8.71 14.14
CA SER A 420 7.34 10.08 14.36
C SER A 420 6.03 10.35 13.61
N GLY A 421 5.22 11.26 14.16
CA GLY A 421 3.83 11.49 13.71
C GLY A 421 3.64 12.54 12.62
N PHE A 422 4.71 13.02 11.96
CA PHE A 422 4.66 14.06 10.93
C PHE A 422 3.73 13.74 9.77
N LYS A 423 3.14 14.80 9.19
CA LYS A 423 2.20 14.75 8.08
C LYS A 423 2.72 15.55 6.88
N GLY A 424 2.01 15.41 5.76
CA GLY A 424 2.30 16.16 4.55
C GLY A 424 3.49 15.62 3.77
N THR A 425 4.15 16.46 3.01
CA THR A 425 5.27 16.08 2.15
C THR A 425 6.57 16.00 2.94
N LEU A 426 7.24 14.88 2.88
CA LEU A 426 8.64 14.78 3.30
C LEU A 426 9.53 15.16 2.12
N LYS A 427 10.17 16.33 2.22
CA LYS A 427 11.09 16.84 1.20
C LYS A 427 12.52 16.76 1.72
N LEU A 428 13.33 15.92 1.12
CA LEU A 428 14.76 15.80 1.43
C LEU A 428 15.56 16.81 0.62
N PRO A 429 16.34 17.71 1.28
CA PRO A 429 17.07 18.76 0.57
C PRO A 429 18.19 18.18 -0.29
N ASN A 430 18.55 18.87 -1.38
CA ASN A 430 19.64 18.44 -2.27
C ASN A 430 21.04 18.55 -1.67
N SER A 431 21.19 19.14 -0.50
CA SER A 431 22.42 19.08 0.31
C SER A 431 22.61 17.73 1.02
N LEU A 432 21.52 16.95 1.17
CA LEU A 432 21.53 15.71 1.93
C LEU A 432 22.19 14.59 1.12
N THR A 433 23.34 14.17 1.58
CA THR A 433 24.15 13.11 0.94
C THR A 433 24.04 11.76 1.66
N ASN A 434 23.58 11.77 2.91
CA ASN A 434 23.51 10.56 3.72
C ASN A 434 22.23 10.50 4.56
N ILE A 435 21.52 9.39 4.46
CA ILE A 435 20.41 9.00 5.34
C ILE A 435 20.83 7.73 6.06
N GLY A 436 20.61 7.67 7.38
CA GLY A 436 20.88 6.49 8.20
C GLY A 436 19.78 5.42 8.06
N SER A 437 20.12 4.20 8.47
CA SER A 437 19.14 3.11 8.51
C SER A 437 17.96 3.50 9.41
N SER A 438 16.75 3.06 9.02
CA SER A 438 15.50 3.32 9.76
C SER A 438 15.17 4.79 10.02
N ALA A 439 15.80 5.73 9.32
CA ALA A 439 15.70 7.15 9.65
C ALA A 439 14.27 7.69 9.70
N PHE A 440 13.37 7.17 8.83
CA PHE A 440 11.96 7.51 8.77
C PHE A 440 11.07 6.26 8.89
N GLN A 441 11.59 5.19 9.49
CA GLN A 441 10.80 3.97 9.68
C GLN A 441 9.52 4.29 10.48
N ASP A 442 8.38 3.68 10.07
CA ASP A 442 7.08 3.85 10.72
C ASP A 442 6.56 5.30 10.81
N CYS A 443 7.05 6.21 9.97
CA CYS A 443 6.46 7.53 9.80
C CYS A 443 5.19 7.44 8.95
N LYS A 444 4.08 7.01 9.57
CA LYS A 444 2.86 6.54 8.91
C LYS A 444 2.03 7.63 8.23
N TYR A 445 2.27 8.89 8.53
CA TYR A 445 1.38 9.99 8.16
C TYR A 445 1.94 10.94 7.09
N PHE A 446 3.18 10.79 6.66
CA PHE A 446 3.65 11.47 5.46
C PHE A 446 2.79 11.05 4.26
N THR A 447 2.40 12.04 3.43
CA THR A 447 1.54 11.79 2.27
C THR A 447 2.30 11.74 0.95
N SER A 448 3.50 12.31 0.88
CA SER A 448 4.37 12.25 -0.29
C SER A 448 5.85 12.34 0.09
N LEU A 449 6.73 11.89 -0.80
CA LEU A 449 8.17 11.84 -0.61
C LEU A 449 8.90 12.44 -1.80
N GLU A 450 9.74 13.45 -1.54
CA GLU A 450 10.69 14.00 -2.49
C GLU A 450 12.11 13.66 -2.04
N LEU A 451 12.78 12.76 -2.77
CA LEU A 451 14.14 12.33 -2.47
C LEU A 451 15.17 13.36 -2.93
N SER A 452 16.27 13.47 -2.20
CA SER A 452 17.43 14.27 -2.61
C SER A 452 18.10 13.67 -3.87
N ASN A 453 18.46 14.55 -4.82
CA ASN A 453 19.15 14.14 -6.03
C ASN A 453 20.67 13.96 -5.87
N THR A 454 21.18 14.04 -4.65
CA THR A 454 22.59 13.80 -4.28
C THR A 454 22.80 12.51 -3.49
N LEU A 455 21.72 11.87 -3.05
CA LEU A 455 21.80 10.58 -2.36
C LEU A 455 22.34 9.50 -3.30
N SER A 456 23.38 8.80 -2.86
CA SER A 456 23.94 7.64 -3.56
C SER A 456 23.32 6.32 -3.11
N VAL A 457 22.84 6.25 -1.87
CA VAL A 457 22.26 5.05 -1.25
C VAL A 457 20.99 5.44 -0.50
N ILE A 458 19.94 4.65 -0.66
CA ILE A 458 18.78 4.62 0.24
C ILE A 458 19.00 3.44 1.18
N PRO A 459 19.32 3.68 2.47
CA PRO A 459 19.73 2.60 3.35
C PRO A 459 18.58 1.70 3.78
N GLY A 460 18.94 0.58 4.40
CA GLY A 460 17.95 -0.37 4.89
C GLY A 460 16.96 0.27 5.87
N PHE A 461 15.70 -0.13 5.75
CA PHE A 461 14.57 0.30 6.60
C PHE A 461 14.26 1.81 6.54
N ALA A 462 14.92 2.59 5.68
CA ALA A 462 14.86 4.06 5.72
C ALA A 462 13.42 4.61 5.76
N PHE A 463 12.50 4.02 4.99
CA PHE A 463 11.08 4.40 4.89
C PHE A 463 10.13 3.22 5.17
N LYS A 464 10.64 2.16 5.85
CA LYS A 464 9.81 1.00 6.19
C LYS A 464 8.57 1.41 6.94
N GLY A 465 7.40 0.89 6.54
CA GLY A 465 6.14 1.13 7.23
C GLY A 465 5.56 2.55 7.07
N CYS A 466 6.07 3.35 6.13
CA CYS A 466 5.51 4.65 5.78
C CYS A 466 4.23 4.49 4.95
N VAL A 467 3.18 3.95 5.57
CA VAL A 467 1.93 3.55 4.89
C VAL A 467 1.12 4.70 4.30
N GLY A 468 1.36 5.95 4.73
CA GLY A 468 0.66 7.13 4.23
C GLY A 468 1.23 7.71 2.94
N LEU A 469 2.47 7.32 2.56
CA LEU A 469 3.10 7.81 1.34
C LEU A 469 2.27 7.38 0.12
N SER A 470 1.89 8.33 -0.71
CA SER A 470 1.01 8.14 -1.86
C SER A 470 1.60 8.73 -3.15
N GLY A 471 0.94 8.48 -4.27
CA GLY A 471 1.41 8.92 -5.59
C GLY A 471 2.51 8.04 -6.15
N SER A 472 3.31 8.62 -7.03
CA SER A 472 4.45 7.96 -7.68
C SER A 472 5.72 8.15 -6.85
N LEU A 473 6.61 7.18 -6.89
CA LEU A 473 7.94 7.28 -6.31
C LEU A 473 8.99 7.37 -7.43
N VAL A 474 9.81 8.41 -7.39
CA VAL A 474 10.95 8.58 -8.30
C VAL A 474 12.24 8.42 -7.51
N ILE A 475 13.02 7.41 -7.85
CA ILE A 475 14.37 7.20 -7.32
C ILE A 475 15.35 8.00 -8.19
N PRO A 476 16.03 9.02 -7.64
CA PRO A 476 16.93 9.88 -8.40
C PRO A 476 18.11 9.12 -9.02
N ASN A 477 18.63 9.62 -10.15
CA ASN A 477 19.76 8.99 -10.87
C ASN A 477 21.11 9.06 -10.12
N SER A 478 21.17 9.70 -8.97
CA SER A 478 22.30 9.62 -8.05
C SER A 478 22.35 8.30 -7.27
N VAL A 479 21.17 7.66 -7.09
CA VAL A 479 21.05 6.44 -6.27
C VAL A 479 21.56 5.24 -7.05
N THR A 480 22.52 4.55 -6.45
CA THR A 480 23.13 3.31 -6.97
C THR A 480 22.71 2.07 -6.19
N GLU A 481 22.22 2.25 -4.96
CA GLU A 481 21.79 1.14 -4.10
C GLU A 481 20.55 1.52 -3.30
N ILE A 482 19.61 0.57 -3.21
CA ILE A 482 18.46 0.57 -2.30
C ILE A 482 18.67 -0.59 -1.33
N GLY A 483 18.74 -0.28 -0.03
CA GLY A 483 19.00 -1.25 1.03
C GLY A 483 17.81 -2.15 1.38
N ASP A 484 18.06 -3.11 2.26
CA ASP A 484 17.07 -4.07 2.70
C ASP A 484 15.87 -3.40 3.36
N GLN A 485 14.66 -3.83 2.97
CA GLN A 485 13.41 -3.32 3.52
C GLN A 485 13.24 -1.79 3.45
N ALA A 486 13.96 -1.11 2.56
CA ALA A 486 13.97 0.36 2.52
C ALA A 486 12.57 0.99 2.41
N PHE A 487 11.65 0.38 1.65
CA PHE A 487 10.25 0.78 1.48
C PHE A 487 9.26 -0.34 1.88
N TYR A 488 9.71 -1.31 2.67
CA TYR A 488 8.85 -2.43 3.10
C TYR A 488 7.52 -1.93 3.69
N GLY A 489 6.41 -2.43 3.17
CA GLY A 489 5.08 -2.11 3.70
C GLY A 489 4.60 -0.68 3.43
N CYS A 490 5.18 0.05 2.47
CA CYS A 490 4.68 1.36 2.03
C CYS A 490 3.43 1.18 1.14
N THR A 491 2.32 0.77 1.76
CA THR A 491 1.08 0.37 1.09
C THR A 491 0.33 1.52 0.43
N GLY A 492 0.62 2.77 0.81
CA GLY A 492 -0.11 3.96 0.34
C GLY A 492 0.29 4.43 -1.07
N PHE A 493 1.47 4.06 -1.58
CA PHE A 493 1.83 4.40 -2.96
C PHE A 493 0.78 3.85 -3.93
N ASN A 494 0.27 4.70 -4.82
CA ASN A 494 -0.77 4.36 -5.78
C ASN A 494 -0.48 4.86 -7.21
N GLY A 495 0.76 5.30 -7.44
CA GLY A 495 1.28 5.72 -8.75
C GLY A 495 2.38 4.80 -9.26
N SER A 496 3.22 5.30 -10.15
CA SER A 496 4.33 4.55 -10.75
C SER A 496 5.59 4.55 -9.87
N LEU A 497 6.39 3.52 -10.02
CA LEU A 497 7.76 3.46 -9.49
C LEU A 497 8.75 3.69 -10.63
N THR A 498 9.54 4.76 -10.54
CA THR A 498 10.63 5.04 -11.48
C THR A 498 11.96 4.81 -10.78
N LEU A 499 12.74 3.86 -11.25
CA LEU A 499 14.04 3.51 -10.70
C LEU A 499 15.17 4.34 -11.35
N SER A 500 16.25 4.56 -10.58
CA SER A 500 17.47 5.20 -11.07
C SER A 500 18.07 4.39 -12.24
N SER A 501 18.46 5.08 -13.31
CA SER A 501 19.18 4.45 -14.43
C SER A 501 20.60 3.98 -14.07
N LYS A 502 21.12 4.34 -12.89
CA LYS A 502 22.42 3.93 -12.36
C LYS A 502 22.30 2.92 -11.20
N LEU A 503 21.07 2.46 -10.91
CA LEU A 503 20.83 1.55 -9.81
C LEU A 503 21.50 0.20 -10.09
N GLY A 504 22.44 -0.18 -9.24
CA GLY A 504 23.18 -1.44 -9.34
C GLY A 504 22.61 -2.54 -8.43
N LYS A 505 22.01 -2.13 -7.29
CA LYS A 505 21.53 -3.08 -6.29
C LYS A 505 20.19 -2.68 -5.68
N ILE A 506 19.32 -3.66 -5.50
CA ILE A 506 18.09 -3.58 -4.71
C ILE A 506 18.18 -4.64 -3.61
N GLY A 507 18.05 -4.23 -2.35
CA GLY A 507 18.15 -5.10 -1.18
C GLY A 507 16.95 -6.04 -0.99
N GLN A 508 17.07 -6.93 -0.02
CA GLN A 508 16.03 -7.89 0.32
C GLN A 508 14.78 -7.17 0.85
N TYR A 509 13.59 -7.61 0.40
CA TYR A 509 12.31 -7.05 0.80
C TYR A 509 12.18 -5.53 0.57
N ALA A 510 12.98 -4.94 -0.30
CA ALA A 510 13.09 -3.48 -0.45
C ALA A 510 11.75 -2.81 -0.71
N PHE A 511 10.88 -3.42 -1.52
CA PHE A 511 9.52 -2.97 -1.86
C PHE A 511 8.45 -4.01 -1.50
N ASP A 512 8.77 -4.99 -0.65
CA ASP A 512 7.79 -5.99 -0.25
C ASP A 512 6.57 -5.32 0.39
N ASN A 513 5.37 -5.81 0.02
CA ASN A 513 4.09 -5.26 0.43
C ASN A 513 3.87 -3.76 0.06
N CYS A 514 4.55 -3.25 -0.98
CA CYS A 514 4.17 -2.00 -1.62
C CYS A 514 2.99 -2.24 -2.58
N THR A 515 1.84 -2.60 -2.00
CA THR A 515 0.69 -3.16 -2.71
C THR A 515 0.04 -2.22 -3.70
N GLY A 516 0.28 -0.91 -3.64
CA GLY A 516 -0.45 0.06 -4.44
C GLY A 516 0.29 0.61 -5.66
N PHE A 517 1.56 0.29 -5.90
CA PHE A 517 2.25 0.71 -7.12
C PHE A 517 1.58 0.18 -8.38
N THR A 518 1.45 1.05 -9.39
CA THR A 518 0.80 0.77 -10.66
C THR A 518 1.73 1.00 -11.85
N GLY A 519 1.28 0.63 -13.05
CA GLY A 519 2.04 0.84 -14.27
C GLY A 519 3.16 -0.17 -14.47
N SER A 520 4.14 0.16 -15.32
CA SER A 520 5.23 -0.73 -15.69
C SER A 520 6.37 -0.68 -14.68
N LEU A 521 6.83 -1.83 -14.24
CA LEU A 521 8.08 -1.97 -13.50
C LEU A 521 9.21 -2.25 -14.49
N LYS A 522 10.09 -1.28 -14.67
CA LYS A 522 11.28 -1.40 -15.53
C LYS A 522 12.54 -1.45 -14.68
N LEU A 523 13.23 -2.56 -14.69
CA LEU A 523 14.52 -2.72 -14.02
C LEU A 523 15.63 -2.17 -14.95
N PRO A 524 16.47 -1.21 -14.47
CA PRO A 524 17.48 -0.60 -15.31
C PRO A 524 18.60 -1.59 -15.70
N SER A 525 19.22 -1.37 -16.85
CA SER A 525 20.33 -2.21 -17.34
C SER A 525 21.61 -2.14 -16.48
N SER A 526 21.67 -1.20 -15.55
CA SER A 526 22.74 -1.14 -14.54
C SER A 526 22.53 -2.11 -13.37
N LEU A 527 21.29 -2.64 -13.21
CA LEU A 527 20.94 -3.47 -12.06
C LEU A 527 21.51 -4.88 -12.21
N THR A 528 22.47 -5.19 -11.38
CA THR A 528 23.14 -6.50 -11.35
C THR A 528 22.70 -7.38 -10.19
N ASP A 529 22.14 -6.79 -9.14
CA ASP A 529 21.75 -7.50 -7.92
C ASP A 529 20.37 -7.07 -7.46
N ILE A 530 19.49 -8.03 -7.24
CA ILE A 530 18.16 -7.88 -6.69
C ILE A 530 18.00 -8.84 -5.52
N GLY A 531 17.54 -8.35 -4.37
CA GLY A 531 17.42 -9.12 -3.14
C GLY A 531 16.20 -10.05 -3.10
N ILE A 532 16.23 -10.99 -2.17
CA ILE A 532 15.12 -11.90 -1.88
C ILE A 532 13.85 -11.06 -1.62
N ALA A 533 12.73 -11.48 -2.23
CA ALA A 533 11.42 -10.87 -2.04
C ALA A 533 11.39 -9.34 -2.29
N ALA A 534 12.27 -8.82 -3.13
CA ALA A 534 12.44 -7.38 -3.33
C ALA A 534 11.13 -6.67 -3.74
N PHE A 535 10.27 -7.31 -4.54
CA PHE A 535 8.97 -6.81 -5.00
C PHE A 535 7.81 -7.74 -4.62
N MET A 536 7.97 -8.54 -3.56
CA MET A 536 6.93 -9.45 -3.13
C MET A 536 5.63 -8.67 -2.82
N ASN A 537 4.48 -9.21 -3.27
CA ASN A 537 3.16 -8.60 -3.08
C ASN A 537 2.98 -7.18 -3.64
N CYS A 538 3.77 -6.79 -4.64
CA CYS A 538 3.51 -5.57 -5.41
C CYS A 538 2.39 -5.84 -6.44
N LYS A 539 1.14 -5.82 -5.97
CA LYS A 539 -0.01 -6.43 -6.66
C LYS A 539 -0.43 -5.77 -7.97
N TYR A 540 -0.20 -4.47 -8.15
CA TYR A 540 -0.82 -3.70 -9.23
C TYR A 540 0.15 -3.21 -10.32
N PHE A 541 1.41 -3.62 -10.31
CA PHE A 541 2.23 -3.46 -11.50
C PHE A 541 1.59 -4.18 -12.68
N THR A 542 1.55 -3.51 -13.84
CA THR A 542 0.88 -4.05 -15.03
C THR A 542 1.82 -4.74 -16.01
N SER A 543 3.12 -4.46 -15.95
CA SER A 543 4.13 -5.12 -16.77
C SER A 543 5.50 -5.12 -16.09
N LEU A 544 6.36 -6.04 -16.49
CA LEU A 544 7.71 -6.21 -15.96
C LEU A 544 8.72 -6.27 -17.11
N GLU A 545 9.75 -5.42 -17.02
CA GLU A 545 10.93 -5.48 -17.89
C GLU A 545 12.16 -5.75 -17.00
N LEU A 546 12.74 -6.93 -17.15
CA LEU A 546 13.90 -7.37 -16.38
C LEU A 546 15.20 -6.75 -16.93
N SER A 547 16.16 -6.52 -16.02
CA SER A 547 17.51 -6.11 -16.43
C SER A 547 18.24 -7.23 -17.16
N ASN A 548 18.89 -6.87 -18.26
CA ASN A 548 19.72 -7.79 -19.06
C ASN A 548 21.12 -8.08 -18.48
N THR A 549 21.39 -7.58 -17.29
CA THR A 549 22.63 -7.81 -16.52
C THR A 549 22.44 -8.72 -15.31
N LEU A 550 21.18 -9.00 -14.94
CA LEU A 550 20.89 -9.92 -13.85
C LEU A 550 21.32 -11.35 -14.20
N SER A 551 22.11 -11.98 -13.33
CA SER A 551 22.48 -13.39 -13.44
C SER A 551 21.52 -14.32 -12.71
N VAL A 552 20.87 -13.83 -11.65
CA VAL A 552 19.93 -14.57 -10.80
C VAL A 552 18.67 -13.75 -10.59
N ILE A 553 17.50 -14.39 -10.67
CA ILE A 553 16.24 -13.87 -10.15
C ILE A 553 16.02 -14.56 -8.80
N PRO A 554 16.19 -13.87 -7.68
CA PRO A 554 16.26 -14.54 -6.38
C PRO A 554 14.89 -14.99 -5.88
N ARG A 555 14.94 -15.75 -4.78
CA ARG A 555 13.76 -16.27 -4.10
C ARG A 555 12.70 -15.21 -3.88
N ALA A 556 11.45 -15.53 -4.26
CA ALA A 556 10.26 -14.71 -4.06
C ALA A 556 10.33 -13.26 -4.61
N ALA A 557 11.28 -12.95 -5.52
CA ALA A 557 11.55 -11.59 -5.97
C ALA A 557 10.28 -10.85 -6.44
N PHE A 558 9.37 -11.54 -7.14
CA PHE A 558 8.11 -11.00 -7.68
C PHE A 558 6.89 -11.82 -7.20
N LYS A 559 7.03 -12.60 -6.12
CA LYS A 559 5.92 -13.39 -5.58
C LYS A 559 4.71 -12.53 -5.28
N GLY A 560 3.52 -12.95 -5.76
CA GLY A 560 2.27 -12.25 -5.50
C GLY A 560 2.11 -10.93 -6.27
N CYS A 561 2.89 -10.71 -7.34
CA CYS A 561 2.67 -9.60 -8.27
C CYS A 561 1.53 -9.94 -9.24
N GLU A 562 0.31 -9.98 -8.71
CA GLU A 562 -0.90 -10.48 -9.38
C GLU A 562 -1.30 -9.68 -10.64
N GLY A 563 -0.96 -8.37 -10.71
CA GLY A 563 -1.32 -7.48 -11.80
C GLY A 563 -0.39 -7.54 -13.02
N LEU A 564 0.78 -8.17 -12.90
CA LEU A 564 1.72 -8.30 -14.01
C LEU A 564 1.05 -9.04 -15.17
N SER A 565 1.01 -8.41 -16.34
CA SER A 565 0.31 -8.91 -17.53
C SER A 565 1.23 -8.97 -18.75
N GLY A 566 0.73 -9.54 -19.84
CA GLY A 566 1.49 -9.70 -21.08
C GLY A 566 2.45 -10.88 -21.01
N SER A 567 3.50 -10.81 -21.79
CA SER A 567 4.57 -11.81 -21.86
C SER A 567 5.70 -11.50 -20.88
N LEU A 568 6.34 -12.53 -20.37
CA LEU A 568 7.56 -12.41 -19.57
C LEU A 568 8.75 -12.94 -20.38
N VAL A 569 9.78 -12.11 -20.49
CA VAL A 569 11.05 -12.49 -21.11
C VAL A 569 12.12 -12.51 -20.03
N ILE A 570 12.68 -13.68 -19.78
CA ILE A 570 13.85 -13.87 -18.91
C ILE A 570 15.11 -13.63 -19.75
N PRO A 571 15.91 -12.60 -19.43
CA PRO A 571 17.10 -12.25 -20.22
C PRO A 571 18.15 -13.37 -20.25
N ASN A 572 18.92 -13.42 -21.33
CA ASN A 572 19.99 -14.43 -21.53
C ASN A 572 21.19 -14.30 -20.56
N SER A 573 21.19 -13.29 -19.70
CA SER A 573 22.13 -13.18 -18.57
C SER A 573 21.76 -14.07 -17.40
N VAL A 574 20.46 -14.44 -17.29
CA VAL A 574 19.93 -15.20 -16.14
C VAL A 574 20.26 -16.67 -16.28
N THR A 575 20.94 -17.21 -15.27
CA THR A 575 21.28 -18.62 -15.13
C THR A 575 20.44 -19.34 -14.08
N GLU A 576 19.81 -18.60 -13.15
CA GLU A 576 19.02 -19.16 -12.06
C GLU A 576 17.75 -18.34 -11.82
N ILE A 577 16.63 -19.02 -11.67
CA ILE A 577 15.37 -18.50 -11.13
C ILE A 577 15.15 -19.18 -9.79
N GLY A 578 15.19 -18.40 -8.72
CA GLY A 578 15.08 -18.87 -7.34
C GLY A 578 13.68 -19.33 -6.97
N ASP A 579 13.57 -19.94 -5.79
CA ASP A 579 12.32 -20.45 -5.25
C ASP A 579 11.25 -19.38 -5.18
N GLN A 580 10.01 -19.70 -5.60
CA GLN A 580 8.86 -18.81 -5.52
C GLN A 580 9.03 -17.48 -6.28
N ALA A 581 10.02 -17.35 -7.16
CA ALA A 581 10.39 -16.07 -7.76
C ALA A 581 9.20 -15.33 -8.40
N PHE A 582 8.29 -16.05 -9.07
CA PHE A 582 7.06 -15.54 -9.69
C PHE A 582 5.80 -16.24 -9.15
N GLN A 583 5.87 -16.86 -7.98
CA GLN A 583 4.71 -17.56 -7.42
C GLN A 583 3.51 -16.63 -7.31
N ASN A 584 2.32 -17.11 -7.77
CA ASN A 584 1.07 -16.36 -7.79
C ASN A 584 1.09 -15.05 -8.61
N CYS A 585 1.91 -14.98 -9.67
CA CYS A 585 1.81 -13.91 -10.67
C CYS A 585 0.69 -14.25 -11.68
N THR A 586 -0.56 -14.21 -11.21
CA THR A 586 -1.73 -14.71 -11.94
C THR A 586 -2.12 -13.88 -13.16
N GLY A 587 -1.68 -12.61 -13.23
CA GLY A 587 -2.06 -11.67 -14.28
C GLY A 587 -1.36 -11.88 -15.63
N PHE A 588 -0.19 -12.56 -15.67
CA PHE A 588 0.46 -12.85 -16.95
C PHE A 588 -0.49 -13.59 -17.88
N ASN A 589 -0.65 -13.09 -19.12
CA ASN A 589 -1.57 -13.63 -20.09
C ASN A 589 -0.97 -13.75 -21.50
N GLY A 590 0.35 -13.57 -21.63
CA GLY A 590 1.15 -13.76 -22.84
C GLY A 590 2.03 -15.01 -22.76
N THR A 591 3.19 -14.97 -23.40
CA THR A 591 4.16 -16.06 -23.44
C THR A 591 5.22 -15.91 -22.36
N LEU A 592 5.78 -17.04 -21.93
CA LEU A 592 6.99 -17.10 -21.10
C LEU A 592 8.17 -17.48 -22.01
N THR A 593 9.16 -16.60 -22.10
CA THR A 593 10.42 -16.86 -22.81
C THR A 593 11.54 -16.97 -21.80
N LEU A 594 12.19 -18.11 -21.72
CA LEU A 594 13.27 -18.38 -20.78
C LEU A 594 14.65 -18.06 -21.38
N SER A 595 15.61 -17.73 -20.51
CA SER A 595 17.02 -17.56 -20.89
C SER A 595 17.58 -18.85 -21.49
N ASN A 596 18.30 -18.74 -22.62
CA ASN A 596 19.00 -19.90 -23.21
C ASN A 596 20.22 -20.37 -22.40
N LYS A 597 20.59 -19.67 -21.33
CA LYS A 597 21.62 -20.03 -20.36
C LYS A 597 21.06 -20.44 -19.01
N LEU A 598 19.73 -20.55 -18.88
CA LEU A 598 19.10 -20.91 -17.64
C LEU A 598 19.44 -22.34 -17.23
N GLU A 599 20.03 -22.52 -16.06
CA GLU A 599 20.49 -23.82 -15.51
C GLU A 599 19.53 -24.36 -14.47
N THR A 600 18.99 -23.44 -13.63
CA THR A 600 18.15 -23.81 -12.49
C THR A 600 16.85 -23.03 -12.45
N ILE A 601 15.75 -23.75 -12.21
CA ILE A 601 14.43 -23.22 -11.88
C ILE A 601 14.08 -23.72 -10.48
N GLY A 602 13.88 -22.83 -9.52
CA GLY A 602 13.64 -23.13 -8.11
C GLY A 602 12.28 -23.72 -7.81
N GLU A 603 12.07 -24.10 -6.55
CA GLU A 603 10.80 -24.63 -6.06
C GLU A 603 9.71 -23.55 -6.13
N PHE A 604 8.50 -23.92 -6.61
CA PHE A 604 7.35 -23.01 -6.76
C PHE A 604 7.63 -21.77 -7.64
N ALA A 605 8.68 -21.79 -8.48
CA ALA A 605 9.15 -20.59 -9.16
C ALA A 605 8.07 -19.88 -9.97
N PHE A 606 7.16 -20.61 -10.63
CA PHE A 606 6.03 -20.13 -11.42
C PHE A 606 4.69 -20.71 -10.94
N ASP A 607 4.65 -21.29 -9.74
CA ASP A 607 3.40 -21.83 -9.19
C ASP A 607 2.29 -20.78 -9.18
N GLY A 608 1.12 -21.15 -9.70
CA GLY A 608 -0.03 -20.23 -9.79
C GLY A 608 0.07 -19.17 -10.89
N CYS A 609 1.07 -19.22 -11.79
CA CYS A 609 1.12 -18.36 -12.98
C CYS A 609 0.13 -18.86 -14.05
N SER A 610 -1.15 -18.78 -13.70
CA SER A 610 -2.23 -19.48 -14.42
C SER A 610 -2.52 -18.96 -15.83
N GLY A 611 -2.10 -17.75 -16.16
CA GLY A 611 -2.48 -17.09 -17.39
C GLY A 611 -1.43 -17.17 -18.51
N PHE A 612 -0.20 -17.63 -18.29
CA PHE A 612 0.77 -17.84 -19.38
C PHE A 612 0.24 -18.77 -20.44
N ARG A 613 0.40 -18.38 -21.72
CA ARG A 613 -0.13 -19.09 -22.88
C ARG A 613 0.96 -19.52 -23.83
N GLY A 614 0.60 -20.38 -24.80
CA GLY A 614 1.53 -20.90 -25.80
C GLY A 614 2.43 -22.00 -25.26
N SER A 615 3.58 -22.18 -25.88
CA SER A 615 4.52 -23.23 -25.50
C SER A 615 5.38 -22.85 -24.33
N LEU A 616 5.52 -23.73 -23.38
CA LEU A 616 6.58 -23.70 -22.36
C LEU A 616 7.76 -24.50 -22.89
N THR A 617 8.78 -23.83 -23.40
CA THR A 617 10.02 -24.44 -23.89
C THR A 617 11.11 -24.25 -22.84
N LEU A 618 11.53 -25.33 -22.21
CA LEU A 618 12.66 -25.34 -21.29
C LEU A 618 13.97 -25.53 -22.10
N PRO A 619 14.91 -24.55 -22.03
CA PRO A 619 16.14 -24.63 -22.79
C PRO A 619 17.05 -25.79 -22.35
N ASN A 620 17.87 -26.31 -23.28
CA ASN A 620 18.79 -27.41 -22.99
C ASN A 620 19.89 -27.08 -21.97
N SER A 621 20.00 -25.86 -21.52
CA SER A 621 20.85 -25.47 -20.39
C SER A 621 20.27 -25.87 -19.05
N VAL A 622 18.93 -26.06 -18.96
CA VAL A 622 18.26 -26.41 -17.69
C VAL A 622 18.61 -27.84 -17.29
N THR A 623 19.23 -27.97 -16.14
CA THR A 623 19.60 -29.24 -15.51
C THR A 623 18.74 -29.53 -14.27
N THR A 624 18.18 -28.46 -13.65
CA THR A 624 17.43 -28.60 -12.41
C THR A 624 16.11 -27.82 -12.47
N ILE A 625 15.03 -28.48 -12.13
CA ILE A 625 13.72 -27.92 -11.89
C ILE A 625 13.32 -28.23 -10.44
N GLY A 626 12.82 -27.26 -9.72
CA GLY A 626 12.33 -27.42 -8.35
C GLY A 626 10.94 -28.09 -8.32
N LYS A 627 10.60 -28.68 -7.19
CA LYS A 627 9.24 -29.20 -6.99
C LYS A 627 8.21 -28.09 -7.15
N THR A 628 7.05 -28.43 -7.70
CA THR A 628 5.92 -27.50 -7.87
C THR A 628 6.26 -26.27 -8.74
N ALA A 629 7.34 -26.31 -9.53
CA ALA A 629 7.85 -25.14 -10.24
C ALA A 629 6.83 -24.50 -11.19
N PHE A 630 5.96 -25.30 -11.84
CA PHE A 630 4.92 -24.86 -12.76
C PHE A 630 3.53 -25.38 -12.36
N ASP A 631 3.31 -25.65 -11.08
CA ASP A 631 1.98 -26.06 -10.59
C ASP A 631 0.95 -24.97 -10.88
N ASN A 632 -0.26 -25.36 -11.22
CA ASN A 632 -1.37 -24.42 -11.54
C ASN A 632 -1.11 -23.42 -12.69
N CYS A 633 -0.18 -23.75 -13.60
CA CYS A 633 0.02 -23.03 -14.84
C CYS A 633 -0.99 -23.48 -15.90
N TYR A 634 -2.26 -23.13 -15.71
CA TYR A 634 -3.41 -23.73 -16.43
C TYR A 634 -3.38 -23.53 -17.95
N SER A 635 -2.75 -22.46 -18.46
CA SER A 635 -2.97 -22.00 -19.82
C SER A 635 -1.85 -22.31 -20.83
N PHE A 636 -0.74 -22.92 -20.41
CA PHE A 636 0.25 -23.44 -21.36
C PHE A 636 -0.35 -24.51 -22.24
N THR A 637 -0.07 -24.45 -23.57
CA THR A 637 -0.63 -25.41 -24.53
C THR A 637 0.35 -26.49 -24.97
N LYS A 638 1.64 -26.27 -24.85
CA LYS A 638 2.70 -27.22 -25.21
C LYS A 638 3.82 -27.18 -24.16
N LEU A 639 4.43 -28.33 -23.93
CA LEU A 639 5.61 -28.47 -23.07
C LEU A 639 6.75 -29.11 -23.85
N GLU A 640 7.92 -28.43 -23.83
CA GLU A 640 9.16 -28.95 -24.37
C GLU A 640 10.19 -29.04 -23.26
N LEU A 641 10.55 -30.27 -22.89
CA LEU A 641 11.52 -30.58 -21.84
C LEU A 641 12.95 -30.63 -22.42
N PRO A 642 13.96 -30.15 -21.65
CA PRO A 642 15.36 -30.19 -22.09
C PRO A 642 15.91 -31.59 -22.06
N ASN A 643 16.80 -31.93 -22.98
CA ASN A 643 17.48 -33.25 -23.03
C ASN A 643 18.63 -33.41 -22.01
N THR A 644 18.83 -32.41 -21.17
CA THR A 644 19.78 -32.41 -20.03
C THR A 644 19.13 -32.77 -18.70
N LEU A 645 17.81 -32.75 -18.65
CA LEU A 645 17.05 -32.95 -17.40
C LEU A 645 17.11 -34.43 -16.98
N SER A 646 17.60 -34.72 -15.77
CA SER A 646 17.65 -36.05 -15.21
C SER A 646 16.46 -36.42 -14.32
N VAL A 647 15.82 -35.42 -13.71
CA VAL A 647 14.69 -35.59 -12.79
C VAL A 647 13.58 -34.63 -13.13
N ILE A 648 12.36 -35.13 -13.30
CA ILE A 648 11.12 -34.30 -13.29
C ILE A 648 10.60 -34.38 -11.86
N PRO A 649 10.66 -33.28 -11.08
CA PRO A 649 10.39 -33.33 -9.67
C PRO A 649 8.89 -33.41 -9.32
N ASN A 650 8.61 -33.63 -8.03
CA ASN A 650 7.26 -33.72 -7.53
C ASN A 650 6.44 -32.48 -7.93
N GLN A 651 5.22 -32.69 -8.49
CA GLN A 651 4.25 -31.66 -8.82
C GLN A 651 4.78 -30.61 -9.82
N ALA A 652 5.87 -30.86 -10.54
CA ALA A 652 6.52 -29.86 -11.38
C ALA A 652 5.56 -29.19 -12.37
N PHE A 653 4.65 -29.95 -12.98
CA PHE A 653 3.67 -29.49 -13.98
C PHE A 653 2.23 -29.85 -13.56
N LYS A 654 2.00 -29.99 -12.25
CA LYS A 654 0.69 -30.35 -11.75
C LYS A 654 -0.35 -29.28 -12.14
N ASP A 655 -1.55 -29.74 -12.53
CA ASP A 655 -2.65 -28.88 -12.98
C ASP A 655 -2.33 -27.94 -14.16
N CYS A 656 -1.36 -28.29 -15.02
CA CYS A 656 -1.18 -27.62 -16.32
C CYS A 656 -2.25 -28.10 -17.31
N ARG A 657 -3.50 -27.69 -17.09
CA ARG A 657 -4.72 -28.29 -17.70
C ARG A 657 -4.81 -28.15 -19.21
N SER A 658 -4.24 -27.07 -19.78
CA SER A 658 -4.34 -26.78 -21.24
C SER A 658 -3.21 -27.41 -22.06
N LEU A 659 -2.22 -28.04 -21.43
CA LEU A 659 -1.19 -28.78 -22.18
C LEU A 659 -1.87 -29.82 -23.05
N SER A 660 -1.82 -29.66 -24.39
CA SER A 660 -2.50 -30.55 -25.34
C SER A 660 -1.57 -31.29 -26.29
N GLY A 661 -0.34 -30.80 -26.42
CA GLY A 661 0.67 -31.43 -27.26
C GLY A 661 1.13 -32.79 -26.74
N GLU A 662 1.81 -33.55 -27.60
CA GLU A 662 2.46 -34.80 -27.21
C GLU A 662 3.49 -34.55 -26.11
N LEU A 663 3.43 -35.30 -25.05
CA LEU A 663 4.47 -35.27 -23.98
C LEU A 663 5.64 -36.16 -24.39
N VAL A 664 6.76 -35.54 -24.71
CA VAL A 664 8.01 -36.23 -24.94
C VAL A 664 8.88 -36.17 -23.69
N ILE A 665 9.07 -37.28 -23.02
CA ILE A 665 10.00 -37.41 -21.89
C ILE A 665 11.38 -37.68 -22.44
N PRO A 666 12.39 -36.83 -22.20
CA PRO A 666 13.74 -36.98 -22.73
C PRO A 666 14.42 -38.26 -22.22
N ALA A 667 15.29 -38.83 -23.04
CA ALA A 667 16.11 -40.01 -22.70
C ALA A 667 17.13 -39.78 -21.55
N SER A 668 17.32 -38.54 -21.14
CA SER A 668 18.11 -38.16 -19.93
C SER A 668 17.36 -38.39 -18.63
N VAL A 669 16.02 -38.42 -18.67
CA VAL A 669 15.20 -38.52 -17.45
C VAL A 669 15.28 -39.89 -16.83
N THR A 670 15.71 -39.94 -15.58
CA THR A 670 15.83 -41.14 -14.76
C THR A 670 14.78 -41.25 -13.65
N GLU A 671 14.17 -40.12 -13.27
CA GLU A 671 13.14 -40.06 -12.23
C GLU A 671 12.03 -39.10 -12.60
N ILE A 672 10.77 -39.48 -12.37
CA ILE A 672 9.58 -38.64 -12.42
C ILE A 672 8.94 -38.66 -11.04
N GLY A 673 8.82 -37.49 -10.42
CA GLY A 673 8.31 -37.36 -9.06
C GLY A 673 6.79 -37.50 -8.95
N ASN A 674 6.31 -37.54 -7.73
CA ASN A 674 4.90 -37.71 -7.40
C ASN A 674 4.07 -36.55 -7.98
N ASN A 675 2.90 -36.85 -8.57
CA ASN A 675 1.97 -35.89 -9.15
C ASN A 675 2.60 -34.96 -10.20
N ALA A 676 3.70 -35.35 -10.86
CA ALA A 676 4.44 -34.43 -11.75
C ALA A 676 3.59 -33.84 -12.86
N PHE A 677 2.64 -34.59 -13.41
CA PHE A 677 1.69 -34.20 -14.44
C PHE A 677 0.22 -34.41 -14.00
N TYR A 678 -0.02 -34.46 -12.69
CA TYR A 678 -1.36 -34.60 -12.13
C TYR A 678 -2.28 -33.48 -12.68
N GLY A 679 -3.49 -33.83 -13.14
CA GLY A 679 -4.45 -32.84 -13.59
C GLY A 679 -4.16 -32.18 -14.94
N CYS A 680 -3.17 -32.64 -15.70
CA CYS A 680 -2.88 -32.19 -17.07
C CYS A 680 -3.92 -32.79 -18.05
N GLN A 681 -5.18 -32.31 -17.94
CA GLN A 681 -6.36 -32.91 -18.54
C GLN A 681 -6.27 -33.13 -20.05
N ASN A 682 -5.63 -32.20 -20.76
CA ASN A 682 -5.53 -32.22 -22.23
C ASN A 682 -4.21 -32.81 -22.75
N LEU A 683 -3.31 -33.23 -21.88
CA LEU A 683 -2.00 -33.74 -22.26
C LEU A 683 -2.12 -34.93 -23.20
N SER A 684 -1.30 -34.94 -24.26
CA SER A 684 -1.33 -35.96 -25.33
C SER A 684 -2.71 -36.18 -25.96
N ALA A 685 -3.54 -35.12 -26.08
CA ALA A 685 -4.91 -35.20 -26.59
C ALA A 685 -5.02 -35.82 -27.99
N GLU A 686 -4.02 -35.64 -28.85
CA GLU A 686 -4.01 -36.17 -30.23
C GLU A 686 -3.67 -37.66 -30.27
N THR A 687 -2.69 -38.12 -29.48
CA THR A 687 -2.22 -39.50 -29.51
C THR A 687 -2.85 -40.38 -28.45
N GLY A 688 -3.31 -39.76 -27.35
CA GLY A 688 -3.75 -40.44 -26.14
C GLY A 688 -2.66 -41.29 -25.47
N GLN A 689 -1.42 -41.06 -25.82
CA GLN A 689 -0.29 -41.87 -25.38
C GLN A 689 0.83 -41.03 -24.80
N VAL A 690 1.53 -41.60 -23.83
CA VAL A 690 2.81 -41.10 -23.28
C VAL A 690 3.80 -42.23 -23.30
N THR A 691 4.99 -41.97 -23.86
CA THR A 691 6.08 -42.94 -23.90
C THR A 691 7.13 -42.60 -22.86
N LEU A 692 7.40 -43.51 -21.94
CA LEU A 692 8.42 -43.36 -20.91
C LEU A 692 9.78 -43.89 -21.44
N PRO A 693 10.89 -43.16 -21.23
CA PRO A 693 12.20 -43.51 -21.78
C PRO A 693 12.81 -44.72 -21.07
N LYS A 694 13.72 -45.41 -21.78
CA LYS A 694 14.50 -46.56 -21.25
C LYS A 694 15.36 -46.19 -20.03
N SER A 695 15.71 -44.90 -19.90
CA SER A 695 16.52 -44.35 -18.79
C SER A 695 15.78 -44.26 -17.47
N LEU A 696 14.43 -44.33 -17.51
CA LEU A 696 13.62 -44.11 -16.33
C LEU A 696 13.84 -45.21 -15.28
N LYS A 697 14.29 -44.80 -14.07
CA LYS A 697 14.60 -45.68 -12.93
C LYS A 697 13.53 -45.59 -11.85
N LYS A 698 12.82 -44.47 -11.76
CA LYS A 698 11.81 -44.22 -10.73
C LYS A 698 10.66 -43.38 -11.25
N ILE A 699 9.45 -43.84 -10.93
CA ILE A 699 8.22 -43.07 -11.22
C ILE A 699 7.40 -42.91 -9.92
N GLY A 700 6.96 -41.71 -9.62
CA GLY A 700 6.17 -41.41 -8.43
C GLY A 700 4.71 -41.82 -8.59
N TYR A 701 3.95 -41.66 -7.51
CA TYR A 701 2.52 -41.94 -7.53
C TYR A 701 1.74 -40.79 -8.21
N ASN A 702 0.57 -41.09 -8.75
CA ASN A 702 -0.37 -40.13 -9.35
C ASN A 702 0.23 -39.27 -10.47
N VAL A 703 1.31 -39.70 -11.12
CA VAL A 703 2.02 -38.87 -12.14
C VAL A 703 1.06 -38.34 -13.19
N PHE A 704 0.16 -39.16 -13.72
CA PHE A 704 -0.80 -38.80 -14.76
C PHE A 704 -2.27 -38.85 -14.26
N LEU A 705 -2.49 -38.90 -12.95
CA LEU A 705 -3.86 -38.93 -12.42
C LEU A 705 -4.62 -37.66 -12.85
N ASN A 706 -5.87 -37.81 -13.31
CA ASN A 706 -6.69 -36.76 -13.91
C ASN A 706 -6.12 -36.15 -15.21
N ALA A 707 -5.14 -36.76 -15.84
CA ALA A 707 -4.74 -36.48 -17.22
C ALA A 707 -5.65 -37.29 -18.18
N ASN A 708 -6.90 -36.83 -18.34
CA ASN A 708 -8.01 -37.60 -18.90
C ASN A 708 -7.84 -38.04 -20.38
N ASN A 709 -6.97 -37.35 -21.11
CA ASN A 709 -6.67 -37.68 -22.51
C ASN A 709 -5.58 -38.72 -22.65
N ILE A 710 -4.75 -38.98 -21.64
CA ILE A 710 -3.79 -40.07 -21.66
C ILE A 710 -4.54 -41.37 -21.39
N LYS A 711 -4.67 -42.16 -22.43
CA LYS A 711 -5.32 -43.49 -22.41
C LYS A 711 -4.29 -44.62 -22.30
N THR A 712 -3.06 -44.40 -22.72
CA THR A 712 -2.02 -45.39 -22.71
C THR A 712 -0.69 -44.82 -22.29
N VAL A 713 -0.05 -45.44 -21.31
CA VAL A 713 1.35 -45.16 -20.94
C VAL A 713 2.20 -46.28 -21.51
N ASN A 714 2.92 -45.98 -22.59
CA ASN A 714 3.78 -46.94 -23.23
C ASN A 714 5.13 -47.02 -22.48
N PHE A 715 5.41 -48.09 -21.86
CA PHE A 715 6.73 -48.43 -21.35
C PHE A 715 7.52 -49.04 -22.54
N LEU A 716 8.44 -48.26 -23.18
CA LEU A 716 9.29 -48.77 -24.28
C LEU A 716 10.24 -49.88 -23.86
N SER A 717 10.60 -49.99 -22.65
CA SER A 717 11.04 -51.07 -21.83
C SER A 717 10.88 -50.65 -20.40
N LEU A 718 10.42 -51.51 -19.54
CA LEU A 718 10.40 -51.20 -18.11
C LEU A 718 11.83 -50.90 -17.68
N PRO A 719 12.06 -49.82 -16.95
CA PRO A 719 13.40 -49.39 -16.61
C PRO A 719 14.15 -50.47 -15.85
N GLU A 720 15.44 -50.62 -16.11
CA GLU A 720 16.29 -51.41 -15.27
C GLU A 720 16.22 -50.84 -13.84
N GLY A 721 15.56 -51.55 -12.96
CA GLY A 721 15.49 -51.30 -11.54
C GLY A 721 14.96 -49.96 -11.09
N ILE A 722 13.67 -49.89 -10.72
CA ILE A 722 13.10 -48.85 -9.86
C ILE A 722 13.58 -49.03 -8.41
N SER A 723 14.43 -49.99 -8.12
CA SER A 723 15.09 -50.13 -6.83
C SER A 723 16.59 -49.97 -6.95
N LEU A 724 17.19 -49.52 -5.87
CA LEU A 724 18.61 -49.24 -5.71
C LEU A 724 19.60 -50.38 -6.06
N ASP A 725 19.14 -51.52 -6.56
CA ASP A 725 20.00 -52.63 -6.95
C ASP A 725 20.21 -52.64 -8.49
N TYR A 726 21.25 -52.02 -8.91
CA TYR A 726 21.65 -51.77 -10.31
C TYR A 726 21.84 -52.99 -11.21
N LYS A 727 21.66 -54.24 -10.70
CA LYS A 727 22.02 -55.47 -11.43
C LYS A 727 20.82 -56.26 -11.95
N LYS A 728 19.59 -55.90 -11.67
CA LYS A 728 18.39 -56.61 -12.06
C LYS A 728 17.39 -55.73 -12.75
N LYS A 729 16.84 -56.15 -13.86
CA LYS A 729 15.74 -55.48 -14.56
C LYS A 729 14.41 -55.65 -13.78
N ALA A 730 14.21 -54.90 -12.72
CA ALA A 730 13.04 -55.05 -11.84
C ALA A 730 12.23 -53.76 -11.73
N VAL A 731 10.92 -53.88 -11.77
CA VAL A 731 9.97 -52.85 -11.38
C VAL A 731 9.71 -53.01 -9.88
N SER A 732 10.06 -52.01 -9.10
CA SER A 732 9.73 -52.00 -7.69
C SER A 732 8.55 -51.05 -7.44
N LEU A 733 7.47 -51.61 -6.94
CA LEU A 733 6.24 -50.92 -6.58
C LEU A 733 6.14 -50.82 -5.05
N SER A 734 5.51 -49.77 -4.56
CA SER A 734 5.21 -49.59 -3.14
C SER A 734 3.79 -49.09 -2.98
N ASP A 735 3.35 -48.89 -1.76
CA ASP A 735 2.07 -48.31 -1.42
C ASP A 735 1.88 -46.88 -2.04
N ASP A 736 3.00 -46.22 -2.32
CA ASP A 736 3.03 -44.86 -2.93
C ASP A 736 3.17 -44.91 -4.47
N SER A 737 3.24 -46.13 -5.07
CA SER A 737 3.36 -46.28 -6.51
C SER A 737 2.00 -46.20 -7.18
N TYR A 738 1.95 -45.48 -8.31
CA TYR A 738 0.80 -45.44 -9.19
C TYR A 738 1.08 -46.33 -10.40
N ILE A 739 0.14 -47.17 -10.76
CA ILE A 739 0.10 -47.84 -12.06
C ILE A 739 -1.16 -47.36 -12.77
N SER A 740 -1.03 -46.87 -14.02
CA SER A 740 -2.20 -46.55 -14.85
C SER A 740 -3.05 -47.81 -15.02
N ASP A 741 -4.37 -47.65 -14.99
CA ASP A 741 -5.35 -48.67 -15.32
C ASP A 741 -5.19 -49.26 -16.71
N GLN A 742 -4.42 -48.57 -17.58
CA GLN A 742 -4.09 -48.97 -18.95
C GLN A 742 -2.69 -49.55 -19.08
N ALA A 743 -1.95 -49.73 -17.97
CA ALA A 743 -0.60 -50.31 -18.04
C ALA A 743 -0.64 -51.73 -18.58
N SER A 744 0.09 -52.01 -19.65
CA SER A 744 0.24 -53.30 -20.28
C SER A 744 1.70 -53.49 -20.70
N GLY A 745 2.13 -54.72 -20.77
CA GLY A 745 3.45 -55.12 -21.22
C GLY A 745 4.12 -56.16 -20.38
N THR A 746 5.26 -56.69 -20.86
CA THR A 746 6.02 -57.69 -20.16
C THR A 746 7.17 -57.08 -19.36
N VAL A 747 7.34 -57.46 -18.13
CA VAL A 747 8.37 -56.96 -17.20
C VAL A 747 9.27 -58.13 -16.84
N ASN A 748 10.60 -57.95 -16.97
CA ASN A 748 11.55 -59.03 -16.66
C ASN A 748 11.55 -59.40 -15.16
N GLU A 749 11.40 -58.44 -14.29
CA GLU A 749 11.26 -58.64 -12.86
C GLU A 749 10.35 -57.54 -12.28
N ILE A 750 9.36 -57.89 -11.51
CA ILE A 750 8.49 -56.94 -10.82
C ILE A 750 8.35 -57.35 -9.35
N SER A 751 8.38 -56.40 -8.50
CA SER A 751 8.09 -56.60 -7.09
C SER A 751 7.22 -55.49 -6.54
N TYR A 752 6.34 -55.78 -5.63
CA TYR A 752 5.60 -54.85 -4.82
C TYR A 752 6.02 -54.99 -3.37
N THR A 753 6.43 -53.92 -2.76
CA THR A 753 6.90 -53.89 -1.37
C THR A 753 6.00 -53.02 -0.54
N ARG A 754 5.56 -53.56 0.60
CA ARG A 754 4.74 -52.80 1.57
C ARG A 754 5.23 -53.02 3.00
N LYS A 755 4.94 -52.02 3.84
CA LYS A 755 5.12 -52.09 5.28
C LYS A 755 3.79 -52.49 5.93
N MET A 756 3.72 -53.58 6.63
CA MET A 756 2.56 -54.02 7.38
C MET A 756 2.80 -53.86 8.86
N SER A 757 2.01 -53.01 9.52
CA SER A 757 1.99 -52.87 10.98
C SER A 757 1.18 -53.98 11.67
N ASN A 758 0.18 -54.52 10.96
CA ASN A 758 -0.71 -55.57 11.43
C ASN A 758 -0.32 -56.93 10.80
N ASP A 759 -0.83 -58.01 11.34
CA ASP A 759 -0.55 -59.34 10.79
C ASP A 759 -1.29 -59.59 9.47
N TRP A 760 -2.44 -58.98 9.31
CA TRP A 760 -3.25 -59.15 8.12
C TRP A 760 -3.39 -57.88 7.30
N GLY A 761 -3.58 -58.01 6.00
CA GLY A 761 -3.89 -56.97 5.05
C GLY A 761 -4.55 -57.53 3.82
N THR A 762 -4.93 -56.67 2.90
CA THR A 762 -5.44 -57.05 1.57
C THR A 762 -4.39 -56.76 0.52
N LEU A 763 -4.40 -57.48 -0.59
CA LEU A 763 -3.45 -57.38 -1.68
C LEU A 763 -4.17 -57.62 -3.01
N VAL A 764 -3.83 -56.83 -4.03
CA VAL A 764 -4.07 -57.16 -5.43
C VAL A 764 -2.86 -56.74 -6.24
N LEU A 765 -2.37 -57.61 -7.10
CA LEU A 765 -1.18 -57.34 -7.90
C LEU A 765 -1.52 -57.30 -9.39
N PRO A 766 -0.93 -56.38 -10.19
CA PRO A 766 -1.12 -56.34 -11.62
C PRO A 766 -0.31 -57.36 -12.40
N TYR A 767 0.20 -58.35 -11.72
CA TYR A 767 1.00 -59.47 -12.28
C TYR A 767 0.74 -60.75 -11.51
N SER A 768 0.96 -61.89 -12.19
CA SER A 768 0.85 -63.17 -11.55
C SER A 768 2.02 -63.40 -10.60
N LEU A 769 1.73 -63.95 -9.44
CA LEU A 769 2.73 -64.21 -8.40
C LEU A 769 2.79 -65.74 -8.15
N THR A 770 3.97 -66.33 -8.38
CA THR A 770 4.20 -67.77 -8.07
C THR A 770 4.75 -67.90 -6.66
N LEU A 771 4.05 -68.64 -5.82
CA LEU A 771 4.42 -68.91 -4.42
C LEU A 771 5.33 -70.13 -4.35
N THR A 772 6.43 -69.96 -3.67
CA THR A 772 7.41 -71.07 -3.47
C THR A 772 7.20 -71.85 -2.14
N GLY A 773 6.41 -71.26 -1.23
CA GLY A 773 6.14 -71.78 0.10
C GLY A 773 7.12 -71.28 1.19
N GLU A 774 8.19 -70.59 0.79
CA GLU A 774 9.26 -70.07 1.68
C GLU A 774 9.12 -68.58 1.98
N GLU A 775 8.02 -67.90 1.48
CA GLU A 775 7.81 -66.46 1.65
C GLU A 775 7.61 -66.09 3.13
N SER A 776 8.00 -64.87 3.48
CA SER A 776 7.71 -64.21 4.77
C SER A 776 6.23 -63.88 4.96
N TYR A 777 5.37 -64.32 4.06
CA TYR A 777 3.92 -64.12 4.06
C TYR A 777 3.17 -65.36 3.55
N ARG A 778 1.87 -65.38 3.74
CA ARG A 778 0.97 -66.36 3.11
C ARG A 778 -0.23 -65.59 2.52
N LEU A 779 -0.72 -66.05 1.37
CA LEU A 779 -1.87 -65.48 0.70
C LEU A 779 -3.07 -66.39 0.89
N TYR A 780 -4.25 -65.78 0.95
CA TYR A 780 -5.53 -66.45 1.16
C TYR A 780 -6.61 -65.87 0.25
N THR A 781 -7.52 -66.73 -0.19
CA THR A 781 -8.79 -66.31 -0.79
C THR A 781 -9.92 -66.39 0.25
N ILE A 782 -11.02 -65.73 0.01
CA ILE A 782 -12.24 -65.84 0.80
C ILE A 782 -13.16 -66.86 0.11
N ASP A 783 -13.40 -68.01 0.77
CA ASP A 783 -14.26 -69.06 0.21
C ASP A 783 -15.73 -68.75 0.44
N LYS A 784 -16.09 -68.31 1.63
CA LYS A 784 -17.46 -68.00 2.00
C LYS A 784 -17.52 -67.10 3.24
N ILE A 785 -18.67 -66.49 3.45
CA ILE A 785 -19.08 -65.80 4.67
C ILE A 785 -19.91 -66.81 5.46
N ASP A 786 -19.55 -67.13 6.69
CA ASP A 786 -20.22 -68.05 7.59
C ASP A 786 -20.59 -67.33 8.89
N GLY A 787 -21.78 -66.72 8.94
CA GLY A 787 -22.19 -65.86 10.04
C GLY A 787 -21.34 -64.57 10.10
N GLU A 788 -20.57 -64.40 11.18
CA GLU A 788 -19.65 -63.27 11.37
C GLU A 788 -18.20 -63.58 11.02
N GLU A 789 -17.97 -64.70 10.31
CA GLU A 789 -16.63 -65.16 9.97
C GLU A 789 -16.46 -65.25 8.46
N LEU A 790 -15.26 -64.81 7.98
CA LEU A 790 -14.75 -65.11 6.67
C LEU A 790 -13.97 -66.41 6.73
N VAL A 791 -14.43 -67.42 5.98
CA VAL A 791 -13.70 -68.67 5.84
C VAL A 791 -12.69 -68.54 4.74
N LEU A 792 -11.43 -68.79 5.04
CA LEU A 792 -10.30 -68.54 4.18
C LEU A 792 -9.62 -69.84 3.77
N SER A 793 -9.29 -69.96 2.49
CA SER A 793 -8.41 -71.00 1.98
C SER A 793 -7.05 -70.43 1.61
N ARG A 794 -5.98 -71.10 1.96
CA ARG A 794 -4.61 -70.76 1.56
C ARG A 794 -4.45 -70.89 0.07
N LEU A 795 -3.88 -69.86 -0.54
CA LEU A 795 -3.44 -69.93 -1.92
C LEU A 795 -2.06 -70.58 -2.05
N GLU A 796 -1.91 -71.46 -3.01
CA GLU A 796 -0.68 -72.21 -3.33
C GLU A 796 -0.46 -72.15 -4.85
N GLY A 797 0.82 -72.25 -5.27
CA GLY A 797 1.19 -72.18 -6.66
C GLY A 797 1.12 -70.79 -7.23
N THR A 798 0.56 -70.59 -8.41
CA THR A 798 0.52 -69.24 -9.08
C THR A 798 -0.79 -68.57 -8.81
N VAL A 799 -0.74 -67.39 -8.19
CA VAL A 799 -1.87 -66.45 -8.05
C VAL A 799 -1.92 -65.57 -9.28
N ALA A 800 -2.99 -65.59 -9.98
CA ALA A 800 -3.17 -64.79 -11.24
C ALA A 800 -3.14 -63.29 -10.98
N ALA A 801 -2.66 -62.51 -11.96
CA ALA A 801 -2.79 -61.03 -11.93
C ALA A 801 -4.24 -60.57 -11.69
N GLY A 802 -4.39 -59.48 -10.98
CA GLY A 802 -5.70 -58.91 -10.68
C GLY A 802 -6.54 -59.65 -9.63
N THR A 803 -6.02 -60.71 -9.05
CA THR A 803 -6.77 -61.49 -8.04
C THR A 803 -6.71 -60.80 -6.68
N PRO A 804 -7.82 -60.28 -6.13
CA PRO A 804 -7.82 -59.77 -4.79
C PRO A 804 -7.59 -60.91 -3.77
N CYS A 805 -6.66 -60.73 -2.87
CA CYS A 805 -6.36 -61.72 -1.83
C CYS A 805 -6.07 -61.07 -0.48
N LEU A 806 -6.11 -61.88 0.54
CA LEU A 806 -5.66 -61.56 1.87
C LEU A 806 -4.20 -61.96 1.99
N VAL A 807 -3.41 -61.10 2.64
CA VAL A 807 -2.05 -61.39 2.99
C VAL A 807 -1.91 -61.52 4.50
N LYS A 808 -1.32 -62.60 4.96
CA LYS A 808 -0.95 -62.80 6.35
C LYS A 808 0.55 -62.75 6.46
N ARG A 809 1.08 -61.98 7.36
CA ARG A 809 2.49 -61.90 7.67
C ARG A 809 2.93 -63.19 8.38
N ASN A 810 4.07 -63.72 7.93
CA ASN A 810 4.69 -64.91 8.52
C ASN A 810 5.96 -64.49 9.26
N GLY A 811 5.91 -64.44 10.60
CA GLY A 811 7.04 -63.97 11.41
C GLY A 811 7.00 -62.50 11.78
N THR A 812 8.14 -61.95 12.18
CA THR A 812 8.30 -60.61 12.73
C THR A 812 8.65 -59.54 11.66
N GLU A 813 8.85 -59.92 10.42
CA GLU A 813 9.23 -59.03 9.36
C GLU A 813 8.04 -58.13 8.98
N VAL A 814 8.21 -56.82 9.13
CA VAL A 814 7.15 -55.82 8.83
C VAL A 814 7.18 -55.36 7.38
N LYS A 815 8.29 -55.54 6.65
CA LYS A 815 8.43 -55.16 5.23
C LYS A 815 8.32 -56.42 4.39
N LEU A 816 7.19 -56.58 3.68
CA LEU A 816 6.93 -57.71 2.79
C LEU A 816 7.19 -57.31 1.35
N THR A 817 7.80 -58.22 0.58
CA THR A 817 8.02 -58.05 -0.86
C THR A 817 7.35 -59.20 -1.61
N PHE A 818 6.53 -58.83 -2.61
CA PHE A 818 5.82 -59.74 -3.51
C PHE A 818 6.46 -59.57 -4.90
N GLY A 819 7.22 -60.52 -5.35
CA GLY A 819 7.99 -60.38 -6.60
C GLY A 819 7.89 -61.61 -7.46
N THR A 820 7.99 -61.41 -8.78
CA THR A 820 8.06 -62.47 -9.77
C THR A 820 8.91 -62.03 -10.95
N ASN A 821 9.45 -63.02 -11.71
CA ASN A 821 10.19 -62.76 -12.94
C ASN A 821 9.30 -62.97 -14.15
N ASP A 822 9.67 -62.35 -15.30
CA ASP A 822 8.98 -62.42 -16.58
C ASP A 822 7.47 -62.25 -16.50
N ALA A 823 7.10 -61.23 -15.75
CA ALA A 823 5.70 -60.92 -15.50
C ALA A 823 5.05 -60.16 -16.69
N GLU A 824 3.86 -60.60 -17.05
CA GLU A 824 2.95 -59.82 -17.90
C GLU A 824 2.04 -58.97 -17.00
N LEU A 825 2.02 -57.68 -17.27
CA LEU A 825 1.12 -56.77 -16.55
C LEU A 825 -0.32 -56.92 -17.09
N ASN A 826 -1.22 -57.15 -16.15
CA ASN A 826 -2.63 -57.18 -16.41
C ASN A 826 -3.40 -56.34 -15.42
N MET A 827 -3.98 -55.26 -15.90
CA MET A 827 -4.74 -54.32 -15.10
C MET A 827 -6.19 -54.73 -14.87
N ALA A 828 -6.65 -55.80 -15.50
CA ALA A 828 -7.95 -56.33 -15.21
C ALA A 828 -8.01 -56.93 -13.80
N ILE A 829 -8.94 -56.48 -13.00
CA ILE A 829 -9.20 -56.98 -11.66
C ILE A 829 -10.23 -58.09 -11.76
N SER A 830 -9.87 -59.27 -11.22
CA SER A 830 -10.75 -60.42 -11.18
C SER A 830 -11.48 -60.47 -9.82
N ASP A 831 -12.49 -59.66 -9.70
CA ASP A 831 -13.30 -59.61 -8.50
C ASP A 831 -13.90 -60.96 -8.16
N GLN A 832 -13.99 -61.28 -6.86
CA GLN A 832 -14.52 -62.51 -6.36
C GLN A 832 -15.87 -62.32 -5.70
N ASN A 833 -16.91 -63.06 -6.10
CA ASN A 833 -18.19 -63.07 -5.45
C ASN A 833 -18.17 -64.02 -4.25
N VAL A 834 -18.45 -63.54 -3.05
CA VAL A 834 -18.44 -64.27 -1.82
C VAL A 834 -19.68 -63.95 -1.00
N GLY A 835 -20.61 -64.91 -0.90
CA GLY A 835 -21.81 -64.77 -0.08
C GLY A 835 -22.70 -63.56 -0.39
N GLY A 836 -22.76 -63.16 -1.68
CA GLY A 836 -23.53 -62.00 -2.12
C GLY A 836 -22.83 -60.64 -2.03
N MET A 837 -21.55 -60.69 -1.57
CA MET A 837 -20.63 -59.51 -1.62
C MET A 837 -19.53 -59.75 -2.66
N THR A 838 -18.87 -58.67 -3.10
CA THR A 838 -17.79 -58.74 -4.06
C THR A 838 -16.48 -58.39 -3.32
N PHE A 839 -15.51 -59.28 -3.33
CA PHE A 839 -14.14 -59.01 -2.89
C PHE A 839 -13.44 -58.30 -4.03
N HIS A 840 -13.38 -57.00 -3.91
CA HIS A 840 -12.95 -56.07 -4.97
C HIS A 840 -11.54 -55.54 -4.71
N GLY A 841 -10.73 -55.47 -5.77
CA GLY A 841 -9.38 -54.91 -5.69
C GLY A 841 -9.29 -53.52 -6.30
N THR A 842 -8.21 -52.81 -6.00
CA THR A 842 -7.94 -51.50 -6.69
C THR A 842 -6.43 -51.28 -6.88
N TYR A 843 -6.07 -50.66 -7.98
CA TYR A 843 -4.76 -50.11 -8.26
C TYR A 843 -4.66 -48.59 -8.05
N THR A 844 -5.80 -47.97 -7.69
CA THR A 844 -5.91 -46.54 -7.40
C THR A 844 -6.39 -46.32 -5.96
N THR A 845 -6.41 -45.07 -5.51
CA THR A 845 -7.04 -44.75 -4.22
C THR A 845 -8.56 -44.64 -4.41
N GLU A 846 -9.32 -45.51 -3.79
CA GLU A 846 -10.78 -45.57 -3.88
C GLU A 846 -11.43 -45.09 -2.58
N GLU A 847 -12.57 -44.37 -2.73
CA GLU A 847 -13.43 -44.04 -1.61
C GLU A 847 -14.52 -45.11 -1.47
N VAL A 848 -14.37 -45.97 -0.44
CA VAL A 848 -15.32 -47.04 -0.19
C VAL A 848 -16.57 -46.48 0.51
N LYS A 849 -17.71 -46.70 -0.09
CA LYS A 849 -18.99 -46.20 0.40
C LYS A 849 -19.79 -47.22 1.19
N SER A 850 -19.57 -48.50 0.91
CA SER A 850 -20.30 -49.61 1.51
C SER A 850 -19.39 -50.83 1.63
N GLY A 851 -19.79 -51.83 2.40
CA GLY A 851 -19.02 -53.09 2.54
C GLY A 851 -18.04 -53.07 3.73
N TYR A 852 -16.96 -53.85 3.64
CA TYR A 852 -16.01 -54.03 4.72
C TYR A 852 -14.58 -53.76 4.25
N VAL A 853 -13.81 -53.08 5.10
CA VAL A 853 -12.39 -52.75 4.90
C VAL A 853 -11.57 -53.38 6.01
N ILE A 854 -10.35 -53.83 5.70
CA ILE A 854 -9.47 -54.44 6.69
C ILE A 854 -8.78 -53.34 7.54
N SER A 855 -8.84 -53.48 8.84
CA SER A 855 -8.09 -52.70 9.77
C SER A 855 -7.85 -53.49 11.05
N LYS A 856 -6.66 -53.40 11.61
CA LYS A 856 -6.27 -54.09 12.85
C LYS A 856 -6.66 -55.61 12.84
N ASP A 857 -6.29 -56.27 11.75
CA ASP A 857 -6.48 -57.71 11.53
C ASP A 857 -7.95 -58.18 11.49
N CYS A 858 -8.89 -57.33 11.17
CA CYS A 858 -10.31 -57.62 11.04
C CYS A 858 -10.93 -56.86 9.90
N PHE A 859 -12.01 -57.36 9.33
CA PHE A 859 -12.84 -56.57 8.38
C PHE A 859 -13.91 -55.79 9.12
N TRP A 860 -13.94 -54.49 8.92
CA TRP A 860 -14.83 -53.55 9.58
C TRP A 860 -15.87 -53.05 8.58
N ASN A 861 -17.12 -53.00 9.03
CA ASN A 861 -18.17 -52.42 8.24
C ASN A 861 -17.93 -50.92 8.06
N VAL A 862 -17.94 -50.47 6.81
CA VAL A 862 -17.73 -49.03 6.45
C VAL A 862 -18.78 -48.14 7.05
N ALA A 863 -20.02 -48.59 7.20
CA ALA A 863 -21.11 -47.82 7.80
C ALA A 863 -20.81 -47.49 9.27
N ASP A 864 -20.24 -48.44 10.02
CA ASP A 864 -19.87 -48.24 11.42
C ASP A 864 -18.65 -47.32 11.59
N LEU A 865 -17.71 -47.38 10.66
CA LEU A 865 -16.59 -46.46 10.63
C LEU A 865 -17.00 -45.01 10.33
N LYS A 866 -18.02 -44.80 9.50
CA LYS A 866 -18.55 -43.44 9.16
C LYS A 866 -19.38 -42.83 10.27
N SER A 867 -19.91 -43.60 11.19
CA SER A 867 -20.69 -43.09 12.35
C SER A 867 -19.85 -42.39 13.40
N SER A 868 -18.53 -42.59 13.41
CA SER A 868 -17.60 -41.83 14.26
C SER A 868 -17.37 -40.45 13.62
N THR A 869 -17.61 -39.37 14.35
CA THR A 869 -17.55 -37.97 13.93
C THR A 869 -16.20 -37.50 13.34
N VAL A 870 -15.24 -38.37 13.13
CA VAL A 870 -13.86 -38.05 12.73
C VAL A 870 -13.52 -38.49 11.30
N VAL A 871 -14.31 -39.38 10.66
CA VAL A 871 -13.94 -39.94 9.36
C VAL A 871 -14.84 -39.42 8.24
N LYS A 872 -14.29 -38.51 7.40
CA LYS A 872 -14.99 -37.95 6.21
C LYS A 872 -15.14 -38.94 5.05
N GLY A 873 -14.57 -40.11 5.10
CA GLY A 873 -14.68 -41.18 4.12
C GLY A 873 -13.62 -42.25 4.39
N VAL A 874 -13.92 -43.50 4.02
CA VAL A 874 -12.97 -44.60 4.14
C VAL A 874 -12.30 -44.76 2.78
N LYS A 875 -11.00 -44.59 2.75
CA LYS A 875 -10.19 -44.73 1.53
C LYS A 875 -9.38 -46.01 1.55
N VAL A 876 -9.41 -46.74 0.47
CA VAL A 876 -8.57 -47.91 0.23
C VAL A 876 -7.44 -47.47 -0.69
N SER A 877 -6.20 -47.71 -0.23
CA SER A 877 -5.00 -47.32 -0.99
C SER A 877 -4.79 -48.25 -2.21
N PRO A 878 -3.97 -47.85 -3.18
CA PRO A 878 -3.58 -48.76 -4.28
C PRO A 878 -3.05 -50.10 -3.81
N PHE A 879 -3.19 -51.11 -4.64
CA PHE A 879 -2.77 -52.52 -4.37
C PHE A 879 -3.51 -53.16 -3.19
N ARG A 880 -4.71 -52.68 -2.87
CA ARG A 880 -5.53 -53.17 -1.79
C ARG A 880 -6.86 -53.71 -2.34
N ALA A 881 -7.54 -54.43 -1.47
CA ALA A 881 -8.87 -54.92 -1.73
C ALA A 881 -9.79 -54.65 -0.53
N TRP A 882 -11.10 -54.65 -0.81
CA TRP A 882 -12.17 -54.57 0.19
C TRP A 882 -13.31 -55.47 -0.21
N LEU A 883 -14.17 -55.78 0.72
CA LEU A 883 -15.36 -56.56 0.47
C LEU A 883 -16.51 -55.60 0.26
N ASP A 884 -16.94 -55.37 -1.01
CA ASP A 884 -18.02 -54.47 -1.40
C ASP A 884 -19.35 -55.22 -1.45
N GLY A 885 -20.41 -54.56 -1.04
CA GLY A 885 -21.76 -55.11 -1.06
C GLY A 885 -22.67 -54.39 -0.05
N ASN A 886 -23.96 -54.78 -0.08
CA ASN A 886 -24.96 -54.15 0.78
C ASN A 886 -24.84 -54.68 2.23
N ALA A 887 -23.97 -54.09 3.00
CA ALA A 887 -23.71 -54.45 4.41
C ALA A 887 -24.60 -53.69 5.42
N THR A 888 -25.69 -53.07 4.98
CA THR A 888 -26.53 -52.24 5.84
C THR A 888 -27.14 -52.96 7.05
N ASN A 889 -27.24 -54.26 6.99
CA ASN A 889 -27.70 -55.14 8.10
C ASN A 889 -26.66 -56.21 8.48
N GLY A 890 -25.43 -56.10 7.99
CA GLY A 890 -24.34 -57.05 8.29
C GLY A 890 -23.70 -56.77 9.67
N PRO A 891 -22.96 -57.69 10.21
CA PRO A 891 -22.23 -57.49 11.46
C PRO A 891 -21.26 -56.32 11.35
N ALA A 892 -21.02 -55.61 12.43
CA ALA A 892 -20.09 -54.49 12.48
C ALA A 892 -18.68 -54.88 12.07
N ARG A 893 -18.33 -56.19 12.25
CA ARG A 893 -17.03 -56.77 11.92
C ARG A 893 -17.18 -58.20 11.46
N LEU A 894 -16.23 -58.64 10.61
CA LEU A 894 -16.05 -60.01 10.22
C LEU A 894 -14.69 -60.54 10.72
N ALA A 895 -14.70 -61.63 11.45
CA ALA A 895 -13.51 -62.35 11.85
C ALA A 895 -12.97 -63.21 10.70
N MET A 896 -11.73 -63.62 10.77
CA MET A 896 -11.08 -64.46 9.75
C MET A 896 -10.76 -65.87 10.32
N ARG A 897 -11.17 -66.91 9.61
CA ARG A 897 -10.93 -68.31 9.98
C ARG A 897 -10.26 -69.11 8.87
N ILE A 898 -9.16 -69.80 9.17
CA ILE A 898 -8.40 -70.62 8.23
C ILE A 898 -8.67 -72.08 8.56
N ASP A 899 -9.06 -72.84 7.55
CA ASP A 899 -9.27 -74.29 7.62
C ASP A 899 -10.01 -74.76 8.89
N GLY A 900 -11.12 -74.09 9.21
CA GLY A 900 -11.95 -74.41 10.37
C GLY A 900 -11.47 -73.90 11.73
N SER A 901 -10.29 -73.22 11.76
CA SER A 901 -9.80 -72.54 12.97
C SER A 901 -9.89 -71.06 12.84
N THR A 902 -10.35 -70.38 13.86
CA THR A 902 -10.35 -68.88 13.86
C THR A 902 -8.93 -68.39 13.96
N THR A 903 -8.56 -67.41 13.11
CA THR A 903 -7.27 -66.74 13.18
C THR A 903 -7.15 -65.99 14.51
N GLY A 904 -6.06 -66.04 15.19
CA GLY A 904 -5.66 -65.56 16.55
C GLY A 904 -6.51 -64.56 17.34
N ILE A 905 -7.52 -63.91 16.72
CA ILE A 905 -8.45 -62.99 17.36
C ILE A 905 -9.86 -63.59 17.18
N ASN A 906 -10.36 -64.19 18.22
CA ASN A 906 -11.43 -65.17 18.18
C ASN A 906 -12.86 -64.65 18.18
N THR A 907 -13.12 -63.41 18.33
CA THR A 907 -14.41 -62.79 18.19
C THR A 907 -14.30 -61.26 17.94
N PRO A 908 -15.22 -60.65 17.22
CA PRO A 908 -15.34 -59.18 17.13
C PRO A 908 -15.36 -58.45 18.51
N ASP A 909 -15.94 -59.15 19.48
CA ASP A 909 -16.04 -58.64 20.86
C ASP A 909 -14.70 -58.57 21.58
N ALA A 910 -13.75 -59.41 21.26
CA ALA A 910 -12.42 -59.42 21.89
C ALA A 910 -11.54 -58.27 21.37
N LEU A 911 -11.72 -57.89 20.10
CA LEU A 911 -11.01 -56.76 19.50
C LEU A 911 -11.52 -55.40 20.00
N ASP A 912 -12.80 -55.28 20.26
CA ASP A 912 -13.33 -54.03 20.85
C ASP A 912 -12.77 -53.79 22.23
N VAL A 913 -12.53 -54.83 22.95
CA VAL A 913 -11.97 -54.81 24.29
C VAL A 913 -10.46 -54.50 24.27
N LEU A 914 -9.75 -55.05 23.31
CA LEU A 914 -8.28 -54.85 23.16
C LEU A 914 -7.94 -53.47 22.49
N ASN A 915 -8.92 -52.89 21.80
CA ASN A 915 -8.77 -51.58 21.09
C ASN A 915 -9.31 -50.40 21.89
N ASP A 916 -9.95 -50.62 23.03
CA ASP A 916 -10.30 -49.54 23.91
C ASP A 916 -9.03 -49.01 24.60
N ALA A 917 -8.54 -47.87 24.15
CA ALA A 917 -7.29 -47.25 24.64
C ALA A 917 -7.35 -46.89 26.15
N GLU A 918 -8.54 -46.90 26.70
CA GLU A 918 -8.78 -46.63 28.15
C GLU A 918 -9.29 -47.90 28.87
N ALA A 919 -9.22 -49.07 28.23
CA ALA A 919 -9.62 -50.33 28.88
C ALA A 919 -8.68 -50.72 30.02
N GLU A 920 -9.21 -51.08 31.12
CA GLU A 920 -8.49 -51.60 32.28
C GLU A 920 -8.56 -53.14 32.29
N TYR A 921 -7.42 -53.79 32.44
CA TYR A 921 -7.29 -55.23 32.42
C TYR A 921 -7.12 -55.77 33.84
N TYR A 922 -7.78 -56.87 34.14
CA TYR A 922 -7.73 -57.55 35.44
C TYR A 922 -7.56 -59.09 35.24
N ASP A 923 -6.87 -59.76 36.12
CA ASP A 923 -6.86 -61.21 36.21
C ASP A 923 -8.16 -61.76 36.87
N LEU A 924 -8.29 -63.07 36.91
CA LEU A 924 -9.46 -63.70 37.48
C LEU A 924 -9.60 -63.51 39.02
N SER A 925 -8.55 -63.05 39.70
CA SER A 925 -8.61 -62.66 41.09
C SER A 925 -9.01 -61.20 41.31
N GLY A 926 -9.21 -60.41 40.23
CA GLY A 926 -9.56 -59.00 40.29
C GLY A 926 -8.32 -58.08 40.43
N LYS A 927 -7.11 -58.59 40.30
CA LYS A 927 -5.91 -57.75 40.33
C LYS A 927 -5.72 -57.07 38.99
N ARG A 928 -5.54 -55.76 38.99
CA ARG A 928 -5.29 -54.97 37.78
C ARG A 928 -3.98 -55.36 37.11
N LEU A 929 -4.04 -55.55 35.80
CA LEU A 929 -2.88 -55.89 34.94
C LEU A 929 -2.45 -54.63 34.13
N HIS A 930 -1.19 -54.49 33.86
CA HIS A 930 -0.66 -53.40 33.03
C HIS A 930 -0.99 -53.56 31.55
N GLU A 931 -1.09 -54.82 31.10
CA GLU A 931 -1.42 -55.23 29.75
C GLU A 931 -2.13 -56.58 29.77
N PRO A 932 -2.92 -56.94 28.75
CA PRO A 932 -3.59 -58.21 28.70
C PRO A 932 -2.58 -59.36 28.64
N GLN A 933 -2.77 -60.36 29.45
CA GLN A 933 -1.91 -61.58 29.55
C GLN A 933 -2.50 -62.78 28.83
N LYS A 934 -1.64 -63.72 28.44
CA LYS A 934 -2.09 -64.99 27.89
C LYS A 934 -3.00 -65.71 28.89
N GLY A 935 -4.16 -66.16 28.43
CA GLY A 935 -5.19 -66.78 29.28
C GLY A 935 -6.43 -65.90 29.43
N VAL A 936 -7.16 -66.07 30.50
CA VAL A 936 -8.43 -65.34 30.74
C VAL A 936 -8.16 -64.01 31.41
N ASN A 937 -8.64 -62.93 30.79
CA ASN A 937 -8.58 -61.58 31.31
C ASN A 937 -10.01 -61.03 31.52
N ILE A 938 -10.20 -60.21 32.54
CA ILE A 938 -11.39 -59.43 32.74
C ILE A 938 -11.05 -58.00 32.33
N VAL A 939 -11.81 -57.46 31.40
CA VAL A 939 -11.56 -56.10 30.87
C VAL A 939 -12.73 -55.21 31.23
N ARG A 940 -12.43 -54.08 31.81
CA ARG A 940 -13.35 -52.98 32.07
C ARG A 940 -13.19 -51.93 31.02
N MET A 941 -14.19 -51.71 30.20
CA MET A 941 -14.18 -50.71 29.12
C MET A 941 -14.53 -49.34 29.66
N LYS A 942 -14.16 -48.28 28.95
CA LYS A 942 -14.55 -46.88 29.21
C LYS A 942 -16.08 -46.71 29.40
N SER A 943 -16.87 -47.52 28.70
CA SER A 943 -18.33 -47.53 28.83
C SER A 943 -18.82 -48.08 30.17
N GLY A 944 -17.92 -48.51 31.07
CA GLY A 944 -18.25 -49.13 32.35
C GLY A 944 -18.64 -50.62 32.23
N LYS A 945 -18.74 -51.18 31.02
CA LYS A 945 -19.02 -52.58 30.80
C LYS A 945 -17.80 -53.43 31.08
N THR A 946 -18.01 -54.56 31.76
CA THR A 946 -16.95 -55.56 32.02
C THR A 946 -17.15 -56.78 31.13
N LYS A 947 -16.09 -57.21 30.46
CA LYS A 947 -16.10 -58.43 29.62
C LYS A 947 -14.96 -59.37 30.02
N LYS A 948 -15.23 -60.66 29.86
CA LYS A 948 -14.20 -61.72 30.03
C LYS A 948 -13.69 -62.07 28.65
N ILE A 949 -12.35 -61.93 28.43
CA ILE A 949 -11.72 -62.27 27.17
C ILE A 949 -10.66 -63.34 27.39
N ILE A 950 -10.43 -64.17 26.40
CA ILE A 950 -9.37 -65.22 26.46
C ILE A 950 -8.34 -64.83 25.40
N ILE A 951 -7.10 -64.56 25.83
CA ILE A 951 -5.97 -64.34 24.97
C ILE A 951 -5.18 -65.63 24.87
N LYS A 952 -5.11 -66.22 23.68
CA LYS A 952 -4.43 -67.48 23.39
C LYS A 952 -2.89 -67.33 23.30
#